data_c227f6a1bbf81cd8d1d8c3710be0ad45
#
_entry.id   c227f6a1bbf81cd8d1d8c3710be0ad45
#
_cell.length_a   1.000
_cell.length_b   1.000
_cell.length_c   1.000
_cell.angle_alpha   90.00
_cell.angle_beta   90.00
_cell.angle_gamma   90.00
#
_symmetry.space_group_name_H-M   'P 1'
#
loop_
_entity.id
_entity.type
_entity.pdbx_description
1 polymer ?
#
loop_
_entity_poly.entity_id
_entity_poly.type
_entity_poly.pdbx_seq_one_letter_code
_entity_poly.pdbx_strand_id
1 'polypeptide(L)'
;MLKKLAILSFIVAGMLAFGDDNDTFNVKLEESVVTATGFDDVQSNQIKNTTIVTAQDIHNKGYNTIEEILKRTPGINFVNNGFGYIVDVRGQGVQGAAKNVKVLVDGSPLNILDMSHAILPLNSVSVEDIEKIEIINGGGTVLYGGGTAGGVINVITKKTQEEPVKNKVYYQNSSFDTNKLGFGTSIKFADNFLLDLGYENINGNGYRRGDKRDGENLRGGFTYNISDNQTLRFKAARYKEESKESDGITKTQLNNDRKQAGTTLTESNLDRTEYSLNYEIKPTDNLTFSLLGYNQKTIRDYDQEAPAGRMTHKTDGQFKDRKTGVDLKGKYNYGLGNVIFGYEYIKNSSNRSSYGAMYMRNRRLFPTSTVDIDLQKNTHSAFVQGRHSLTDKLEGTLGYRYEHADYDIHRTDGTNIINKNTKKSNNAYETGLNFKYSDTGNVYAKYERGYRSPSPTEMVDKSMTRGYVLNNLKSEKYDTYEIGIKDMIGPSFVSLTGFYTNKNDEILIDMPSGHGLNWTYKNLQKTERKGVELFAEQYFGTFRVNESVSYVDAKISKGADKNKKIPYVSKTKATLGANYEVLTGLNLTADLNYFSNSVDGNYEKIKGYSTTDLGLSYAHKTGLGVQAGVKNVFDKKYYRYKNGDSYIPEAERTYYVGVSYNF
;
A
#
# COMPACT_ATOMS: atom_id res chain seq x y z
N MET A 1 7.07 1.55 -32.03
CA MET A 1 7.14 2.76 -31.19
C MET A 1 6.16 3.82 -31.67
N LEU A 2 6.11 4.20 -32.94
CA LEU A 2 5.20 5.24 -33.49
C LEU A 2 3.69 4.93 -33.34
N LYS A 3 3.22 3.69 -33.47
CA LYS A 3 1.80 3.33 -33.28
C LYS A 3 1.31 3.40 -31.81
N LYS A 4 2.23 3.44 -30.84
CA LYS A 4 1.90 3.61 -29.40
C LYS A 4 1.93 5.08 -28.98
N LEU A 5 2.67 5.94 -29.70
CA LEU A 5 2.59 7.40 -29.55
C LEU A 5 1.29 7.99 -30.15
N ALA A 6 0.69 7.33 -31.15
CA ALA A 6 -0.56 7.80 -31.75
C ALA A 6 -1.77 7.72 -30.80
N ILE A 7 -1.73 6.84 -29.79
CA ILE A 7 -2.77 6.82 -28.73
C ILE A 7 -2.59 8.01 -27.78
N LEU A 8 -1.35 8.41 -27.49
CA LEU A 8 -1.06 9.61 -26.71
C LEU A 8 -1.48 10.90 -27.44
N SER A 9 -1.34 10.95 -28.78
CA SER A 9 -1.73 12.11 -29.57
C SER A 9 -3.25 12.26 -29.72
N PHE A 10 -4.03 11.18 -29.65
CA PHE A 10 -5.50 11.26 -29.63
C PHE A 10 -6.03 11.79 -28.29
N ILE A 11 -5.35 11.48 -27.18
CA ILE A 11 -5.67 11.96 -25.83
C ILE A 11 -5.43 13.49 -25.77
N VAL A 12 -4.31 13.97 -26.31
CA VAL A 12 -3.98 15.42 -26.35
C VAL A 12 -4.85 16.20 -27.35
N ALA A 13 -5.27 15.61 -28.46
CA ALA A 13 -6.11 16.29 -29.45
C ALA A 13 -7.58 16.45 -29.02
N GLY A 14 -8.09 15.55 -28.16
CA GLY A 14 -9.41 15.72 -27.51
C GLY A 14 -9.45 16.87 -26.50
N MET A 15 -8.31 17.29 -25.97
CA MET A 15 -8.18 18.35 -24.97
C MET A 15 -8.48 19.76 -25.51
N LEU A 16 -8.47 19.97 -26.81
CA LEU A 16 -8.58 21.31 -27.43
C LEU A 16 -9.99 21.64 -27.96
N ALA A 17 -10.98 20.76 -27.78
CA ALA A 17 -12.24 20.86 -28.55
C ALA A 17 -13.48 21.38 -27.78
N PHE A 18 -13.42 21.59 -26.45
CA PHE A 18 -14.61 22.00 -25.70
C PHE A 18 -14.32 23.20 -24.79
N GLY A 19 -15.13 24.26 -24.96
CA GLY A 19 -14.95 25.57 -24.34
C GLY A 19 -15.70 25.76 -23.05
N ASP A 20 -15.24 26.73 -22.31
CA ASP A 20 -15.80 27.59 -21.26
C ASP A 20 -16.96 27.09 -20.38
N ASP A 21 -16.60 26.61 -19.20
CA ASP A 21 -17.32 26.85 -17.95
C ASP A 21 -16.29 26.88 -16.80
N ASN A 22 -15.89 28.08 -16.40
CA ASN A 22 -14.76 28.32 -15.50
C ASN A 22 -15.05 28.06 -13.99
N ASP A 23 -16.30 27.90 -13.57
CA ASP A 23 -16.66 27.93 -12.16
C ASP A 23 -16.51 26.60 -11.39
N THR A 24 -16.38 25.46 -12.10
CA THR A 24 -16.27 24.14 -11.46
C THR A 24 -14.83 23.62 -11.31
N PHE A 25 -13.84 24.35 -11.85
CA PHE A 25 -12.46 23.84 -12.03
C PHE A 25 -11.50 24.12 -10.88
N ASN A 26 -11.79 25.09 -10.03
CA ASN A 26 -10.89 25.47 -8.95
C ASN A 26 -10.85 24.47 -7.77
N VAL A 27 -11.80 23.55 -7.70
CA VAL A 27 -11.98 22.70 -6.52
C VAL A 27 -10.87 21.65 -6.37
N LYS A 28 -10.20 21.22 -7.43
CA LYS A 28 -9.25 20.10 -7.33
C LYS A 28 -7.80 20.46 -7.09
N LEU A 29 -7.35 21.65 -7.49
CA LEU A 29 -6.01 22.14 -7.16
C LEU A 29 -5.89 22.51 -5.67
N GLU A 30 -7.01 22.81 -5.04
CA GLU A 30 -7.10 23.14 -3.61
C GLU A 30 -7.36 21.90 -2.72
N GLU A 31 -7.44 20.69 -3.29
CA GLU A 31 -7.64 19.48 -2.49
C GLU A 31 -6.48 19.32 -1.51
N SER A 32 -6.79 19.44 -0.23
CA SER A 32 -5.77 19.33 0.81
C SER A 32 -5.24 17.90 0.88
N VAL A 33 -3.93 17.77 0.80
CA VAL A 33 -3.24 16.49 0.96
C VAL A 33 -2.78 16.37 2.40
N VAL A 34 -3.39 15.49 3.17
CA VAL A 34 -2.89 15.13 4.49
C VAL A 34 -1.79 14.09 4.30
N THR A 35 -0.57 14.51 4.37
CA THR A 35 0.59 13.62 4.26
C THR A 35 1.02 13.12 5.64
N ALA A 36 1.98 12.22 5.72
CA ALA A 36 2.57 11.78 7.00
C ALA A 36 3.26 12.91 7.79
N THR A 37 3.33 14.13 7.25
CA THR A 37 3.69 15.29 8.06
C THR A 37 2.72 15.46 9.24
N GLY A 38 1.49 14.93 9.12
CA GLY A 38 0.41 15.14 10.06
C GLY A 38 -0.27 16.50 9.91
N PHE A 39 0.15 17.31 8.93
CA PHE A 39 -0.37 18.65 8.67
C PHE A 39 -0.94 18.73 7.26
N ASP A 40 -2.06 19.43 7.12
CA ASP A 40 -2.68 19.65 5.82
C ASP A 40 -1.77 20.49 4.91
N ASP A 41 -1.75 20.13 3.64
CA ASP A 41 -1.01 20.84 2.61
C ASP A 41 -1.73 20.70 1.25
N VAL A 42 -1.53 21.65 0.36
CA VAL A 42 -2.20 21.68 -0.94
C VAL A 42 -1.42 20.82 -1.95
N GLN A 43 -2.14 19.97 -2.70
CA GLN A 43 -1.52 19.05 -3.66
C GLN A 43 -0.67 19.78 -4.73
N SER A 44 -1.10 20.95 -5.18
CA SER A 44 -0.35 21.75 -6.16
C SER A 44 1.02 22.22 -5.64
N ASN A 45 1.18 22.42 -4.32
CA ASN A 45 2.43 22.84 -3.71
C ASN A 45 3.41 21.69 -3.47
N GLN A 46 2.99 20.44 -3.70
CA GLN A 46 3.85 19.27 -3.46
C GLN A 46 4.82 19.06 -4.61
N ILE A 47 6.12 19.01 -4.30
CA ILE A 47 7.19 18.57 -5.22
C ILE A 47 7.26 17.04 -5.34
N LYS A 48 6.09 16.39 -5.35
CA LYS A 48 5.94 14.93 -5.38
C LYS A 48 4.78 14.55 -6.27
N ASN A 49 4.90 13.41 -6.94
CA ASN A 49 3.76 12.82 -7.65
C ASN A 49 2.86 12.10 -6.65
N THR A 50 1.67 12.66 -6.41
CA THR A 50 0.68 12.13 -5.46
C THR A 50 -0.60 11.78 -6.19
N THR A 51 -1.09 10.56 -5.99
CA THR A 51 -2.41 10.10 -6.43
C THR A 51 -3.33 10.05 -5.23
N ILE A 52 -4.53 10.59 -5.35
CA ILE A 52 -5.57 10.57 -4.31
C ILE A 52 -6.73 9.72 -4.81
N VAL A 53 -7.21 8.80 -3.96
CA VAL A 53 -8.45 8.03 -4.18
C VAL A 53 -9.41 8.46 -3.08
N THR A 54 -10.51 9.11 -3.46
CA THR A 54 -11.48 9.68 -2.51
C THR A 54 -12.51 8.64 -2.03
N ALA A 55 -13.19 8.92 -0.92
CA ALA A 55 -14.33 8.12 -0.46
C ALA A 55 -15.42 8.00 -1.54
N GLN A 56 -15.64 9.07 -2.32
CA GLN A 56 -16.62 9.07 -3.42
C GLN A 56 -16.20 8.11 -4.55
N ASP A 57 -14.91 8.08 -4.92
CA ASP A 57 -14.39 7.13 -5.92
C ASP A 57 -14.55 5.69 -5.43
N ILE A 58 -14.27 5.43 -4.15
CA ILE A 58 -14.42 4.11 -3.51
C ILE A 58 -15.89 3.67 -3.57
N HIS A 59 -16.79 4.56 -3.20
CA HIS A 59 -18.23 4.29 -3.19
C HIS A 59 -18.76 4.05 -4.61
N ASN A 60 -18.52 4.97 -5.55
CA ASN A 60 -19.05 4.88 -6.92
C ASN A 60 -18.58 3.63 -7.66
N LYS A 61 -17.42 3.09 -7.34
CA LYS A 61 -16.84 1.89 -7.96
C LYS A 61 -17.12 0.59 -7.21
N GLY A 62 -17.86 0.65 -6.10
CA GLY A 62 -18.27 -0.49 -5.29
C GLY A 62 -17.10 -1.35 -4.82
N TYR A 63 -16.03 -0.72 -4.32
CA TYR A 63 -14.90 -1.45 -3.76
C TYR A 63 -15.21 -1.94 -2.35
N ASN A 64 -14.91 -3.22 -2.09
CA ASN A 64 -15.15 -3.87 -0.80
C ASN A 64 -13.95 -3.81 0.14
N THR A 65 -12.75 -3.76 -0.40
CA THR A 65 -11.51 -3.88 0.36
C THR A 65 -10.45 -2.91 -0.17
N ILE A 66 -9.48 -2.57 0.68
CA ILE A 66 -8.30 -1.78 0.25
C ILE A 66 -7.51 -2.52 -0.85
N GLU A 67 -7.46 -3.84 -0.80
CA GLU A 67 -6.84 -4.66 -1.83
C GLU A 67 -7.47 -4.41 -3.21
N GLU A 68 -8.81 -4.32 -3.28
CA GLU A 68 -9.51 -4.02 -4.54
C GLU A 68 -9.21 -2.62 -5.05
N ILE A 69 -9.14 -1.63 -4.16
CA ILE A 69 -8.78 -0.26 -4.50
C ILE A 69 -7.36 -0.23 -5.09
N LEU A 70 -6.38 -0.78 -4.38
CA LEU A 70 -4.98 -0.77 -4.80
C LEU A 70 -4.74 -1.56 -6.10
N LYS A 71 -5.46 -2.66 -6.32
CA LYS A 71 -5.41 -3.42 -7.59
C LYS A 71 -5.74 -2.56 -8.81
N ARG A 72 -6.60 -1.56 -8.65
CA ARG A 72 -7.14 -0.70 -9.72
C ARG A 72 -6.53 0.69 -9.73
N THR A 73 -5.77 1.03 -8.69
CA THR A 73 -5.12 2.33 -8.61
C THR A 73 -3.97 2.45 -9.60
N PRO A 74 -3.88 3.56 -10.32
CA PRO A 74 -2.78 3.86 -11.23
C PRO A 74 -1.41 3.76 -10.53
N GLY A 75 -0.39 3.30 -11.28
CA GLY A 75 0.99 3.21 -10.76
C GLY A 75 1.26 2.05 -9.80
N ILE A 76 0.23 1.43 -9.22
CA ILE A 76 0.39 0.30 -8.31
C ILE A 76 0.38 -1.02 -9.06
N ASN A 77 1.37 -1.87 -8.81
CA ASN A 77 1.38 -3.27 -9.19
C ASN A 77 1.05 -4.12 -7.95
N PHE A 78 0.00 -4.93 -8.03
CA PHE A 78 -0.53 -5.70 -6.93
C PHE A 78 -0.48 -7.19 -7.29
N VAL A 79 0.26 -7.97 -6.54
CA VAL A 79 0.55 -9.38 -6.87
C VAL A 79 0.25 -10.26 -5.67
N ASN A 80 -0.54 -11.32 -5.85
CA ASN A 80 -0.66 -12.42 -4.89
C ASN A 80 0.39 -13.49 -5.23
N ASN A 81 1.28 -13.80 -4.30
CA ASN A 81 2.34 -14.78 -4.45
C ASN A 81 2.02 -16.15 -3.81
N GLY A 82 0.79 -16.36 -3.35
CA GLY A 82 0.35 -17.58 -2.64
C GLY A 82 0.49 -17.51 -1.12
N PHE A 83 1.14 -16.46 -0.59
CA PHE A 83 1.24 -16.20 0.85
C PHE A 83 0.53 -14.91 1.27
N GLY A 84 0.01 -14.17 0.30
CA GLY A 84 -0.65 -12.90 0.49
C GLY A 84 -0.34 -11.91 -0.61
N TYR A 85 -0.89 -10.71 -0.46
CA TYR A 85 -0.75 -9.66 -1.45
C TYR A 85 0.46 -8.77 -1.18
N ILE A 86 1.15 -8.44 -2.25
CA ILE A 86 2.31 -7.54 -2.27
C ILE A 86 1.95 -6.32 -3.10
N VAL A 87 2.12 -5.16 -2.50
CA VAL A 87 1.90 -3.85 -3.13
C VAL A 87 3.24 -3.32 -3.63
N ASP A 88 3.38 -3.16 -4.92
CA ASP A 88 4.59 -2.63 -5.56
C ASP A 88 4.29 -1.31 -6.27
N VAL A 89 5.12 -0.32 -6.01
CA VAL A 89 5.11 1.00 -6.62
C VAL A 89 6.47 1.24 -7.26
N ARG A 90 6.49 1.76 -8.49
CA ARG A 90 7.72 2.03 -9.26
C ARG A 90 8.68 0.84 -9.40
N GLY A 91 8.14 -0.39 -9.43
CA GLY A 91 8.90 -1.58 -9.84
C GLY A 91 9.96 -2.05 -8.85
N GLN A 92 9.62 -2.16 -7.56
CA GLN A 92 10.51 -2.79 -6.56
C GLN A 92 10.57 -4.32 -6.74
N GLY A 93 9.55 -4.90 -7.38
CA GLY A 93 9.38 -6.35 -7.56
C GLY A 93 8.89 -7.06 -6.29
N VAL A 94 8.44 -8.29 -6.43
CA VAL A 94 7.80 -9.05 -5.33
C VAL A 94 8.69 -9.17 -4.09
N GLN A 95 10.00 -9.41 -4.25
CA GLN A 95 10.91 -9.56 -3.12
C GLN A 95 11.25 -8.23 -2.41
N GLY A 96 11.29 -7.13 -3.16
CA GLY A 96 11.67 -5.82 -2.66
C GLY A 96 10.48 -4.97 -2.20
N ALA A 97 9.31 -5.12 -2.81
CA ALA A 97 8.19 -4.21 -2.65
C ALA A 97 7.66 -4.16 -1.21
N ALA A 98 7.45 -5.30 -0.57
CA ALA A 98 6.97 -5.37 0.82
C ALA A 98 7.85 -4.59 1.83
N LYS A 99 9.11 -4.37 1.50
CA LYS A 99 10.11 -3.69 2.33
C LYS A 99 10.42 -2.27 1.88
N ASN A 100 9.97 -1.88 0.69
CA ASN A 100 10.26 -0.59 0.04
C ASN A 100 9.00 0.22 -0.32
N VAL A 101 7.84 -0.25 0.10
CA VAL A 101 6.58 0.50 0.08
C VAL A 101 6.05 0.56 1.50
N LYS A 102 5.89 1.76 2.02
CA LYS A 102 5.37 1.99 3.37
C LYS A 102 3.87 2.21 3.30
N VAL A 103 3.10 1.47 4.09
CA VAL A 103 1.66 1.63 4.21
C VAL A 103 1.33 2.16 5.59
N LEU A 104 0.59 3.24 5.66
CA LEU A 104 0.19 3.93 6.88
C LEU A 104 -1.34 3.96 7.00
N VAL A 105 -1.83 4.00 8.22
CA VAL A 105 -3.21 4.35 8.57
C VAL A 105 -3.15 5.50 9.56
N ASP A 106 -3.67 6.67 9.19
CA ASP A 106 -3.60 7.91 9.99
C ASP A 106 -2.18 8.18 10.55
N GLY A 107 -1.14 7.88 9.74
CA GLY A 107 0.27 8.06 10.10
C GLY A 107 0.90 6.86 10.81
N SER A 108 0.16 5.89 11.33
CA SER A 108 0.73 4.70 11.98
C SER A 108 1.03 3.58 10.96
N PRO A 109 2.25 2.98 10.96
CA PRO A 109 2.66 2.04 9.92
C PRO A 109 2.04 0.65 10.09
N LEU A 110 1.49 0.09 8.99
CA LEU A 110 0.98 -1.28 8.93
C LEU A 110 2.08 -2.34 8.72
N ASN A 111 3.24 -1.96 8.15
CA ASN A 111 4.32 -2.91 7.86
C ASN A 111 4.79 -3.60 9.15
N ILE A 112 4.88 -4.94 9.14
CA ILE A 112 5.33 -5.76 10.27
C ILE A 112 6.87 -5.93 10.25
N LEU A 113 7.47 -6.41 11.37
CA LEU A 113 8.93 -6.54 11.50
C LEU A 113 9.46 -7.80 10.81
N ASP A 114 8.84 -8.96 11.05
CA ASP A 114 9.22 -10.20 10.37
C ASP A 114 8.53 -10.30 8.99
N MET A 115 9.26 -9.89 7.97
CA MET A 115 8.80 -9.87 6.59
C MET A 115 8.99 -11.20 5.84
N SER A 116 9.30 -12.29 6.53
CA SER A 116 9.56 -13.60 5.89
C SER A 116 8.33 -14.20 5.19
N HIS A 117 7.12 -13.85 5.66
CA HIS A 117 5.84 -14.13 5.00
C HIS A 117 5.05 -12.82 4.88
N ALA A 118 5.58 -11.90 4.12
CA ALA A 118 5.17 -10.50 4.03
C ALA A 118 3.69 -10.31 3.73
N ILE A 119 2.86 -10.32 4.77
CA ILE A 119 1.44 -10.01 4.68
C ILE A 119 1.20 -8.67 5.34
N LEU A 120 0.71 -7.72 4.55
CA LEU A 120 0.17 -6.47 5.05
C LEU A 120 -1.30 -6.69 5.42
N PRO A 121 -1.73 -6.40 6.66
CA PRO A 121 -3.13 -6.55 7.07
C PRO A 121 -3.99 -5.40 6.52
N LEU A 122 -4.07 -5.27 5.19
CA LEU A 122 -4.75 -4.17 4.50
C LEU A 122 -6.23 -4.10 4.85
N ASN A 123 -6.87 -5.26 4.99
CA ASN A 123 -8.31 -5.35 5.29
C ASN A 123 -8.66 -5.04 6.75
N SER A 124 -7.66 -4.73 7.59
CA SER A 124 -7.91 -4.28 8.97
C SER A 124 -8.53 -2.87 9.06
N VAL A 125 -8.73 -2.20 7.93
CA VAL A 125 -9.44 -0.92 7.83
C VAL A 125 -10.63 -1.12 6.89
N SER A 126 -11.84 -0.84 7.38
CA SER A 126 -13.04 -0.85 6.55
C SER A 126 -12.99 0.26 5.51
N VAL A 127 -13.35 -0.04 4.27
CA VAL A 127 -13.44 0.97 3.21
C VAL A 127 -14.48 2.05 3.50
N GLU A 128 -15.47 1.74 4.32
CA GLU A 128 -16.52 2.68 4.74
C GLU A 128 -16.00 3.79 5.66
N ASP A 129 -14.83 3.56 6.30
CA ASP A 129 -14.18 4.54 7.18
C ASP A 129 -13.21 5.43 6.45
N ILE A 130 -12.84 5.07 5.24
CA ILE A 130 -11.83 5.81 4.49
C ILE A 130 -12.42 7.14 4.04
N GLU A 131 -11.70 8.23 4.36
CA GLU A 131 -11.91 9.54 3.78
C GLU A 131 -11.21 9.63 2.42
N LYS A 132 -9.94 9.22 2.39
CA LYS A 132 -9.13 9.13 1.18
C LYS A 132 -7.91 8.23 1.37
N ILE A 133 -7.34 7.79 0.25
CA ILE A 133 -6.04 7.13 0.21
C ILE A 133 -5.10 8.02 -0.59
N GLU A 134 -3.99 8.43 0.03
CA GLU A 134 -2.93 9.19 -0.60
C GLU A 134 -1.77 8.27 -0.97
N ILE A 135 -1.35 8.30 -2.22
CA ILE A 135 -0.26 7.48 -2.74
C ILE A 135 0.82 8.42 -3.24
N ILE A 136 1.95 8.43 -2.54
CA ILE A 136 3.15 9.18 -2.92
C ILE A 136 4.07 8.23 -3.66
N ASN A 137 4.26 8.46 -4.94
CA ASN A 137 5.06 7.61 -5.80
C ASN A 137 6.56 7.94 -5.64
N GLY A 138 7.31 6.99 -5.08
CA GLY A 138 8.77 7.06 -4.92
C GLY A 138 9.26 8.07 -3.87
N GLY A 139 10.16 7.64 -3.00
CA GLY A 139 10.79 8.50 -2.01
C GLY A 139 9.90 8.85 -0.80
N GLY A 140 10.31 9.91 -0.10
CA GLY A 140 9.65 10.38 1.13
C GLY A 140 10.36 9.97 2.41
N THR A 141 11.62 9.51 2.34
CA THR A 141 12.35 9.02 3.52
C THR A 141 12.53 10.08 4.59
N VAL A 142 12.66 11.35 4.25
CA VAL A 142 12.83 12.43 5.25
C VAL A 142 11.62 12.46 6.18
N LEU A 143 10.41 12.46 5.66
CA LEU A 143 9.19 12.58 6.45
C LEU A 143 8.67 11.25 6.99
N TYR A 144 8.82 10.17 6.20
CA TYR A 144 8.18 8.88 6.48
C TYR A 144 9.13 7.80 7.01
N GLY A 145 10.46 8.09 7.03
CA GLY A 145 11.48 7.12 7.44
C GLY A 145 11.87 6.13 6.34
N GLY A 146 12.74 5.19 6.69
CA GLY A 146 13.31 4.24 5.75
C GLY A 146 12.30 3.26 5.14
N GLY A 147 12.66 2.68 3.97
CA GLY A 147 11.84 1.70 3.26
C GLY A 147 10.76 2.32 2.36
N THR A 148 11.05 3.47 1.76
CA THR A 148 10.13 4.23 0.91
C THR A 148 10.62 4.39 -0.54
N ALA A 149 11.57 3.57 -1.00
CA ALA A 149 12.08 3.66 -2.37
C ALA A 149 10.99 3.49 -3.44
N GLY A 150 9.96 2.68 -3.20
CA GLY A 150 8.77 2.57 -4.03
C GLY A 150 7.78 3.70 -3.77
N GLY A 151 7.65 4.13 -2.54
CA GLY A 151 6.73 5.18 -2.13
C GLY A 151 6.01 4.92 -0.83
N VAL A 152 4.97 5.71 -0.60
CA VAL A 152 4.14 5.66 0.61
C VAL A 152 2.66 5.61 0.22
N ILE A 153 1.90 4.77 0.88
CA ILE A 153 0.44 4.71 0.80
C ILE A 153 -0.10 5.08 2.17
N ASN A 154 -0.82 6.17 2.27
CA ASN A 154 -1.41 6.65 3.52
C ASN A 154 -2.94 6.57 3.43
N VAL A 155 -3.53 5.68 4.21
CA VAL A 155 -4.98 5.53 4.35
C VAL A 155 -5.43 6.50 5.44
N ILE A 156 -6.25 7.47 5.07
CA ILE A 156 -6.78 8.48 5.99
C ILE A 156 -8.23 8.16 6.27
N THR A 157 -8.56 8.03 7.55
CA THR A 157 -9.92 7.74 7.99
C THR A 157 -10.69 9.03 8.31
N LYS A 158 -12.01 8.98 8.21
CA LYS A 158 -12.91 10.10 8.50
C LYS A 158 -12.70 10.65 9.91
N LYS A 159 -12.66 11.98 10.04
CA LYS A 159 -12.30 12.67 11.29
C LYS A 159 -13.37 13.61 11.81
N THR A 160 -14.23 14.09 10.94
CA THR A 160 -15.21 15.14 11.24
C THR A 160 -16.60 14.76 10.75
N GLN A 161 -17.61 15.37 11.34
CA GLN A 161 -19.00 15.23 10.98
C GLN A 161 -19.71 16.56 11.21
N GLU A 162 -20.59 16.95 10.29
CA GLU A 162 -21.42 18.15 10.42
C GLU A 162 -22.72 17.85 11.17
N GLU A 163 -23.33 16.69 10.90
CA GLU A 163 -24.61 16.28 11.46
C GLU A 163 -24.46 15.83 12.93
N PRO A 164 -25.44 16.16 13.83
CA PRO A 164 -25.39 15.74 15.24
C PRO A 164 -25.33 14.22 15.42
N VAL A 165 -26.05 13.48 14.60
CA VAL A 165 -26.07 12.01 14.60
C VAL A 165 -26.06 11.53 13.16
N LYS A 166 -25.18 10.58 12.87
CA LYS A 166 -25.10 9.92 11.58
C LYS A 166 -24.98 8.43 11.79
N ASN A 167 -26.00 7.71 11.38
CA ASN A 167 -26.00 6.26 11.37
C ASN A 167 -25.92 5.76 9.96
N LYS A 168 -25.23 4.64 9.76
CA LYS A 168 -25.19 3.93 8.48
C LYS A 168 -25.32 2.45 8.72
N VAL A 169 -26.21 1.81 7.99
CA VAL A 169 -26.27 0.36 7.84
C VAL A 169 -26.07 0.02 6.37
N TYR A 170 -25.33 -1.04 6.08
CA TYR A 170 -25.08 -1.45 4.70
C TYR A 170 -24.95 -2.96 4.58
N TYR A 171 -25.40 -3.47 3.43
CA TYR A 171 -25.22 -4.84 3.03
C TYR A 171 -24.80 -4.91 1.57
N GLN A 172 -23.85 -5.77 1.24
CA GLN A 172 -23.43 -6.04 -0.12
C GLN A 172 -23.24 -7.53 -0.33
N ASN A 173 -23.78 -8.05 -1.43
CA ASN A 173 -23.52 -9.39 -1.92
C ASN A 173 -22.68 -9.32 -3.19
N SER A 174 -21.74 -10.23 -3.33
CA SER A 174 -20.85 -10.30 -4.48
C SER A 174 -20.64 -11.77 -4.91
N SER A 175 -20.10 -11.97 -6.10
CA SER A 175 -19.72 -13.30 -6.59
C SER A 175 -18.92 -14.09 -5.56
N PHE A 176 -19.00 -15.41 -5.65
CA PHE A 176 -18.34 -16.38 -4.73
C PHE A 176 -18.95 -16.34 -3.32
N ASP A 177 -20.26 -16.16 -3.24
CA ASP A 177 -21.03 -16.10 -1.99
C ASP A 177 -20.45 -15.08 -0.99
N THR A 178 -19.82 -14.01 -1.52
CA THR A 178 -19.22 -12.99 -0.65
C THR A 178 -20.31 -12.02 -0.18
N ASN A 179 -20.47 -11.97 1.13
CA ASN A 179 -21.42 -11.09 1.82
C ASN A 179 -20.65 -10.13 2.72
N LYS A 180 -21.03 -8.87 2.68
CA LYS A 180 -20.50 -7.81 3.53
C LYS A 180 -21.66 -7.13 4.24
N LEU A 181 -21.66 -7.13 5.56
CA LEU A 181 -22.64 -6.44 6.40
C LEU A 181 -21.91 -5.50 7.35
N GLY A 182 -22.41 -4.30 7.50
CA GLY A 182 -21.81 -3.38 8.47
C GLY A 182 -22.78 -2.35 9.01
N PHE A 183 -22.37 -1.80 10.14
CA PHE A 183 -23.05 -0.72 10.84
C PHE A 183 -22.02 0.31 11.31
N GLY A 184 -22.35 1.57 11.21
CA GLY A 184 -21.57 2.68 11.77
C GLY A 184 -22.47 3.72 12.42
N THR A 185 -22.02 4.29 13.52
CA THR A 185 -22.69 5.42 14.17
C THR A 185 -21.64 6.46 14.56
N SER A 186 -21.96 7.70 14.30
CA SER A 186 -21.20 8.87 14.74
C SER A 186 -22.14 9.81 15.45
N ILE A 187 -21.83 10.17 16.69
CA ILE A 187 -22.68 11.01 17.55
C ILE A 187 -21.87 12.19 18.04
N LYS A 188 -22.34 13.40 17.72
CA LYS A 188 -21.76 14.65 18.19
C LYS A 188 -22.44 15.06 19.49
N PHE A 189 -21.71 14.95 20.61
CA PHE A 189 -22.16 15.44 21.90
C PHE A 189 -21.63 16.86 22.10
N ALA A 190 -22.54 17.83 22.23
CA ALA A 190 -22.19 19.22 22.17
C ALA A 190 -21.34 19.53 20.88
N ASP A 191 -20.87 20.73 20.71
CA ASP A 191 -20.13 21.09 19.48
C ASP A 191 -18.67 20.60 19.46
N ASN A 192 -18.19 20.06 20.56
CA ASN A 192 -16.77 19.77 20.76
C ASN A 192 -16.42 18.29 20.96
N PHE A 193 -17.39 17.38 21.06
CA PHE A 193 -17.11 15.96 21.26
C PHE A 193 -17.85 15.10 20.24
N LEU A 194 -17.10 14.30 19.46
CA LEU A 194 -17.59 13.35 18.48
C LEU A 194 -17.21 11.94 18.93
N LEU A 195 -18.17 11.03 19.00
CA LEU A 195 -17.99 9.60 19.25
C LEU A 195 -18.28 8.84 17.97
N ASP A 196 -17.38 7.94 17.57
CA ASP A 196 -17.51 7.06 16.42
C ASP A 196 -17.45 5.61 16.84
N LEU A 197 -18.40 4.79 16.37
CA LEU A 197 -18.42 3.35 16.56
C LEU A 197 -18.74 2.67 15.23
N GLY A 198 -18.16 1.50 14.97
CA GLY A 198 -18.47 0.75 13.77
C GLY A 198 -18.16 -0.73 13.89
N TYR A 199 -18.94 -1.51 13.17
CA TYR A 199 -18.78 -2.95 13.00
C TYR A 199 -18.96 -3.32 11.54
N GLU A 200 -18.12 -4.23 11.04
CA GLU A 200 -18.22 -4.80 9.71
C GLU A 200 -17.87 -6.29 9.78
N ASN A 201 -18.66 -7.09 9.10
CA ASN A 201 -18.37 -8.49 8.82
C ASN A 201 -18.34 -8.70 7.31
N ILE A 202 -17.32 -9.39 6.83
CA ILE A 202 -17.19 -9.83 5.44
C ILE A 202 -16.92 -11.33 5.45
N ASN A 203 -17.71 -12.10 4.74
CA ASN A 203 -17.50 -13.54 4.58
C ASN A 203 -17.71 -13.94 3.14
N GLY A 204 -16.96 -14.92 2.68
CA GLY A 204 -17.11 -15.40 1.31
C GLY A 204 -16.12 -16.48 0.92
N ASN A 205 -16.46 -17.13 -0.18
CA ASN A 205 -15.58 -18.05 -0.86
C ASN A 205 -14.61 -17.27 -1.76
N GLY A 206 -13.44 -17.83 -2.04
CA GLY A 206 -12.55 -17.29 -3.06
C GLY A 206 -12.95 -17.71 -4.47
N TYR A 207 -12.21 -17.21 -5.46
CA TYR A 207 -12.40 -17.61 -6.86
C TYR A 207 -12.13 -19.09 -7.08
N ARG A 208 -11.14 -19.67 -6.40
CA ARG A 208 -10.80 -21.09 -6.50
C ARG A 208 -11.56 -21.91 -5.46
N ARG A 209 -11.88 -23.15 -5.81
CA ARG A 209 -12.54 -24.07 -4.87
C ARG A 209 -11.69 -24.29 -3.63
N GLY A 210 -12.29 -24.15 -2.46
CA GLY A 210 -11.64 -24.29 -1.17
C GLY A 210 -11.00 -23.03 -0.63
N ASP A 211 -10.82 -21.97 -1.45
CA ASP A 211 -10.45 -20.67 -0.92
C ASP A 211 -11.64 -20.08 -0.14
N LYS A 212 -11.35 -19.47 1.02
CA LYS A 212 -12.35 -18.88 1.92
C LYS A 212 -11.74 -17.68 2.65
N ARG A 213 -12.56 -16.70 2.96
CA ARG A 213 -12.20 -15.58 3.84
C ARG A 213 -13.40 -15.13 4.65
N ASP A 214 -13.23 -15.10 5.96
CA ASP A 214 -14.18 -14.54 6.92
C ASP A 214 -13.46 -13.49 7.75
N GLY A 215 -13.94 -12.24 7.73
CA GLY A 215 -13.34 -11.10 8.42
C GLY A 215 -14.33 -10.34 9.28
N GLU A 216 -13.88 -9.91 10.44
CA GLU A 216 -14.63 -9.04 11.36
C GLU A 216 -13.81 -7.82 11.71
N ASN A 217 -14.40 -6.64 11.61
CA ASN A 217 -13.79 -5.37 11.99
C ASN A 217 -14.68 -4.67 13.03
N LEU A 218 -14.13 -4.46 14.23
CA LEU A 218 -14.76 -3.66 15.29
C LEU A 218 -13.89 -2.44 15.56
N ARG A 219 -14.49 -1.27 15.57
CA ARG A 219 -13.78 -0.02 15.80
C ARG A 219 -14.58 0.94 16.67
N GLY A 220 -13.87 1.80 17.38
CA GLY A 220 -14.45 2.89 18.13
C GLY A 220 -13.41 3.96 18.39
N GLY A 221 -13.87 5.18 18.56
CA GLY A 221 -13.00 6.31 18.84
C GLY A 221 -13.77 7.55 19.21
N PHE A 222 -13.04 8.57 19.58
CA PHE A 222 -13.61 9.91 19.78
C PHE A 222 -12.66 11.00 19.30
N THR A 223 -13.25 12.12 18.91
CA THR A 223 -12.57 13.39 18.69
C THR A 223 -13.10 14.41 19.69
N TYR A 224 -12.21 15.00 20.46
CA TYR A 224 -12.53 16.03 21.44
C TYR A 224 -11.78 17.33 21.12
N ASN A 225 -12.52 18.33 20.67
CA ASN A 225 -12.01 19.69 20.50
C ASN A 225 -12.02 20.37 21.87
N ILE A 226 -10.89 20.31 22.57
CA ILE A 226 -10.72 20.89 23.91
C ILE A 226 -10.93 22.41 23.86
N SER A 227 -10.49 23.02 22.75
CA SER A 227 -10.66 24.41 22.38
C SER A 227 -10.48 24.57 20.86
N ASP A 228 -10.65 25.76 20.31
CA ASP A 228 -10.47 26.04 18.87
C ASP A 228 -9.04 25.73 18.38
N ASN A 229 -8.08 25.70 19.28
CA ASN A 229 -6.68 25.44 18.97
C ASN A 229 -6.14 24.11 19.52
N GLN A 230 -6.98 23.24 20.10
CA GLN A 230 -6.57 21.97 20.69
C GLN A 230 -7.55 20.86 20.36
N THR A 231 -7.06 19.78 19.76
CA THR A 231 -7.85 18.61 19.41
C THR A 231 -7.18 17.34 19.93
N LEU A 232 -7.95 16.50 20.59
CA LEU A 232 -7.56 15.17 21.03
C LEU A 232 -8.39 14.12 20.29
N ARG A 233 -7.74 13.12 19.68
CA ARG A 233 -8.40 11.99 19.01
C ARG A 233 -7.89 10.67 19.58
N PHE A 234 -8.80 9.81 19.90
CA PHE A 234 -8.50 8.42 20.29
C PHE A 234 -9.19 7.46 19.33
N LYS A 235 -8.49 6.39 18.95
CA LYS A 235 -9.04 5.28 18.15
C LYS A 235 -8.62 3.96 18.74
N ALA A 236 -9.54 3.00 18.70
CA ALA A 236 -9.32 1.60 19.00
C ALA A 236 -9.95 0.77 17.87
N ALA A 237 -9.24 -0.22 17.36
CA ALA A 237 -9.74 -1.13 16.35
C ALA A 237 -9.28 -2.55 16.64
N ARG A 238 -10.14 -3.52 16.33
CA ARG A 238 -9.80 -4.93 16.30
C ARG A 238 -10.29 -5.54 15.00
N TYR A 239 -9.40 -6.23 14.32
CA TYR A 239 -9.68 -6.99 13.12
C TYR A 239 -9.34 -8.45 13.33
N LYS A 240 -10.27 -9.35 12.99
CA LYS A 240 -10.04 -10.78 12.91
C LYS A 240 -10.30 -11.25 11.49
N GLU A 241 -9.49 -12.18 11.00
CA GLU A 241 -9.69 -12.81 9.70
C GLU A 241 -9.34 -14.29 9.80
N GLU A 242 -10.24 -15.14 9.34
CA GLU A 242 -9.98 -16.54 9.05
C GLU A 242 -9.91 -16.68 7.53
N SER A 243 -8.82 -17.22 7.02
CA SER A 243 -8.63 -17.42 5.59
C SER A 243 -8.11 -18.81 5.28
N LYS A 244 -8.51 -19.30 4.11
CA LYS A 244 -8.04 -20.53 3.53
C LYS A 244 -7.68 -20.28 2.09
N GLU A 245 -6.43 -20.52 1.74
CA GLU A 245 -5.91 -20.26 0.42
C GLU A 245 -5.09 -21.46 -0.07
N SER A 246 -5.19 -21.77 -1.36
CA SER A 246 -4.36 -22.80 -1.98
C SER A 246 -3.24 -22.18 -2.82
N ASP A 247 -2.13 -22.90 -2.96
CA ASP A 247 -1.00 -22.52 -3.80
C ASP A 247 -1.36 -22.52 -5.31
N GLY A 248 -0.37 -22.28 -6.17
CA GLY A 248 -0.56 -22.26 -7.62
C GLY A 248 -0.89 -23.65 -8.20
N ILE A 249 -1.50 -23.64 -9.37
CA ILE A 249 -1.85 -24.82 -10.17
C ILE A 249 -0.94 -24.93 -11.39
N THR A 250 -0.74 -26.16 -11.90
CA THR A 250 0.05 -26.39 -13.12
C THR A 250 -0.62 -25.81 -14.36
N LYS A 251 0.14 -25.67 -15.45
CA LYS A 251 -0.39 -25.19 -16.73
C LYS A 251 -1.50 -26.09 -17.28
N THR A 252 -1.36 -27.41 -17.13
CA THR A 252 -2.39 -28.38 -17.53
C THR A 252 -3.67 -28.17 -16.72
N GLN A 253 -3.56 -28.05 -15.41
CA GLN A 253 -4.69 -27.77 -14.52
C GLN A 253 -5.34 -26.43 -14.86
N LEU A 254 -4.54 -25.37 -15.09
CA LEU A 254 -5.02 -24.04 -15.46
C LEU A 254 -5.86 -24.05 -16.75
N ASN A 255 -5.48 -24.89 -17.72
CA ASN A 255 -6.20 -25.01 -18.98
C ASN A 255 -7.49 -25.83 -18.84
N ASN A 256 -7.49 -26.88 -18.01
CA ASN A 256 -8.64 -27.76 -17.81
C ASN A 256 -9.67 -27.12 -16.88
N ASP A 257 -9.23 -26.60 -15.75
CA ASP A 257 -10.12 -25.98 -14.77
C ASP A 257 -9.38 -24.96 -13.91
N ARG A 258 -9.57 -23.70 -14.19
CA ARG A 258 -8.94 -22.57 -13.50
C ARG A 258 -9.35 -22.43 -12.03
N LYS A 259 -10.53 -22.93 -11.68
CA LYS A 259 -11.12 -22.78 -10.34
C LYS A 259 -10.70 -23.87 -9.36
N GLN A 260 -9.94 -24.86 -9.82
CA GLN A 260 -9.50 -25.94 -8.93
C GLN A 260 -8.51 -25.43 -7.87
N ALA A 261 -8.52 -26.06 -6.72
CA ALA A 261 -7.53 -25.83 -5.69
C ALA A 261 -6.12 -26.25 -6.15
N GLY A 262 -5.10 -25.62 -5.62
CA GLY A 262 -3.72 -26.09 -5.69
C GLY A 262 -3.51 -27.30 -4.76
N THR A 263 -2.27 -27.77 -4.70
CA THR A 263 -1.92 -28.96 -3.90
C THR A 263 -1.61 -28.63 -2.45
N THR A 264 -1.05 -27.46 -2.20
CA THR A 264 -0.76 -26.95 -0.85
C THR A 264 -1.91 -26.09 -0.40
N LEU A 265 -2.41 -26.39 0.79
CA LEU A 265 -3.46 -25.62 1.43
C LEU A 265 -2.90 -24.90 2.64
N THR A 266 -3.16 -23.62 2.74
CA THR A 266 -2.80 -22.79 3.91
C THR A 266 -4.05 -22.26 4.56
N GLU A 267 -4.26 -22.60 5.81
CA GLU A 267 -5.27 -21.99 6.68
C GLU A 267 -4.57 -20.96 7.57
N SER A 268 -5.20 -19.79 7.75
CA SER A 268 -4.58 -18.70 8.51
C SER A 268 -5.62 -17.94 9.31
N ASN A 269 -5.31 -17.70 10.57
CA ASN A 269 -6.09 -16.86 11.48
C ASN A 269 -5.27 -15.63 11.85
N LEU A 270 -5.81 -14.46 11.56
CA LEU A 270 -5.22 -13.16 11.86
C LEU A 270 -6.05 -12.46 12.95
N ASP A 271 -5.42 -12.01 14.04
CA ASP A 271 -6.01 -11.14 15.04
C ASP A 271 -5.13 -9.89 15.20
N ARG A 272 -5.67 -8.74 14.83
CA ARG A 272 -4.99 -7.46 14.93
C ARG A 272 -5.76 -6.52 15.85
N THR A 273 -5.06 -5.93 16.81
CA THR A 273 -5.59 -4.89 17.69
C THR A 273 -4.71 -3.65 17.55
N GLU A 274 -5.34 -2.49 17.50
CA GLU A 274 -4.67 -1.20 17.40
C GLU A 274 -5.33 -0.18 18.30
N TYR A 275 -4.49 0.62 18.98
CA TYR A 275 -4.88 1.81 19.72
C TYR A 275 -4.02 2.98 19.23
N SER A 276 -4.62 4.13 19.04
CA SER A 276 -3.89 5.37 18.75
C SER A 276 -4.49 6.56 19.48
N LEU A 277 -3.62 7.48 19.86
CA LEU A 277 -3.96 8.76 20.46
C LEU A 277 -3.21 9.85 19.70
N ASN A 278 -3.95 10.79 19.12
CA ASN A 278 -3.38 11.95 18.47
C ASN A 278 -3.82 13.21 19.24
N TYR A 279 -2.86 14.04 19.60
CA TYR A 279 -3.08 15.36 20.18
C TYR A 279 -2.46 16.42 19.30
N GLU A 280 -3.26 17.39 18.88
CA GLU A 280 -2.83 18.55 18.11
C GLU A 280 -3.07 19.82 18.90
N ILE A 281 -2.08 20.71 18.91
CA ILE A 281 -2.18 22.03 19.53
C ILE A 281 -1.59 23.10 18.60
N LYS A 282 -2.28 24.22 18.50
CA LYS A 282 -1.87 25.45 17.78
C LYS A 282 -1.66 26.59 18.77
N PRO A 283 -0.48 26.67 19.43
CA PRO A 283 -0.22 27.72 20.42
C PRO A 283 -0.30 29.12 19.84
N THR A 284 0.00 29.26 18.55
CA THR A 284 -0.17 30.49 17.76
C THR A 284 -0.63 30.10 16.35
N ASP A 285 -1.12 31.05 15.58
CA ASP A 285 -1.55 30.86 14.19
C ASP A 285 -0.43 30.29 13.30
N ASN A 286 0.82 30.55 13.68
CA ASN A 286 2.01 30.14 12.92
C ASN A 286 2.65 28.85 13.39
N LEU A 287 2.26 28.32 14.55
CA LEU A 287 2.92 27.16 15.16
C LEU A 287 1.91 26.07 15.50
N THR A 288 2.11 24.88 14.96
CA THR A 288 1.29 23.71 15.24
C THR A 288 2.19 22.57 15.72
N PHE A 289 1.80 21.90 16.79
CA PHE A 289 2.40 20.63 17.23
C PHE A 289 1.40 19.50 17.12
N SER A 290 1.89 18.34 16.76
CA SER A 290 1.13 17.08 16.74
C SER A 290 1.93 15.99 17.46
N LEU A 291 1.26 15.28 18.36
CA LEU A 291 1.78 14.10 19.06
C LEU A 291 0.89 12.92 18.73
N LEU A 292 1.46 11.92 18.05
CA LEU A 292 0.81 10.64 17.77
C LEU A 292 1.47 9.54 18.61
N GLY A 293 0.70 8.90 19.49
CA GLY A 293 1.08 7.66 20.17
C GLY A 293 0.26 6.51 19.62
N TYR A 294 0.86 5.34 19.39
CA TYR A 294 0.14 4.15 18.94
C TYR A 294 0.71 2.86 19.50
N ASN A 295 -0.17 1.87 19.65
CA ASN A 295 0.18 0.49 20.01
C ASN A 295 -0.58 -0.46 19.08
N GLN A 296 0.14 -1.38 18.47
CA GLN A 296 -0.39 -2.36 17.53
C GLN A 296 0.09 -3.76 17.94
N LYS A 297 -0.82 -4.72 17.87
CA LYS A 297 -0.52 -6.14 18.06
C LYS A 297 -1.16 -6.91 16.92
N THR A 298 -0.38 -7.70 16.19
CA THR A 298 -0.86 -8.59 15.14
C THR A 298 -0.40 -10.00 15.48
N ILE A 299 -1.34 -10.93 15.59
CA ILE A 299 -1.07 -12.36 15.72
C ILE A 299 -1.58 -13.02 14.46
N ARG A 300 -0.79 -13.89 13.88
CA ARG A 300 -1.18 -14.74 12.78
C ARG A 300 -0.77 -16.16 13.06
N ASP A 301 -1.76 -17.03 13.20
CA ASP A 301 -1.58 -18.47 13.22
C ASP A 301 -1.75 -18.98 11.78
N TYR A 302 -0.94 -19.98 11.39
CA TYR A 302 -1.12 -20.63 10.10
C TYR A 302 -0.85 -22.12 10.23
N ASP A 303 -1.62 -22.89 9.47
CA ASP A 303 -1.46 -24.31 9.23
C ASP A 303 -1.33 -24.53 7.73
N GLN A 304 -0.27 -25.21 7.31
CA GLN A 304 0.00 -25.49 5.91
C GLN A 304 0.22 -26.99 5.71
N GLU A 305 -0.53 -27.58 4.78
CA GLU A 305 -0.35 -28.94 4.34
C GLU A 305 0.09 -29.00 2.87
N ALA A 306 1.22 -29.63 2.62
CA ALA A 306 1.83 -29.77 1.29
C ALA A 306 2.12 -31.24 0.96
N PRO A 307 1.35 -31.89 0.06
CA PRO A 307 1.64 -33.25 -0.40
C PRO A 307 3.01 -33.35 -1.07
N ALA A 308 3.82 -34.37 -0.70
CA ALA A 308 5.12 -34.61 -1.24
C ALA A 308 5.28 -36.15 -1.53
N GLY A 309 4.82 -36.61 -2.67
CA GLY A 309 4.79 -38.01 -3.04
C GLY A 309 3.84 -38.83 -2.15
N ARG A 310 4.40 -39.77 -1.37
CA ARG A 310 3.63 -40.61 -0.43
C ARG A 310 3.49 -39.96 0.96
N MET A 311 4.11 -38.84 1.17
CA MET A 311 4.12 -38.12 2.45
C MET A 311 3.39 -36.77 2.30
N THR A 312 2.98 -36.23 3.42
CA THR A 312 2.50 -34.85 3.48
C THR A 312 3.38 -34.10 4.48
N HIS A 313 3.89 -32.95 4.07
CA HIS A 313 4.53 -32.01 4.96
C HIS A 313 3.46 -31.16 5.61
N LYS A 314 3.48 -31.08 6.92
CA LYS A 314 2.67 -30.18 7.70
C LYS A 314 3.57 -29.15 8.34
N THR A 315 3.17 -27.88 8.31
CA THR A 315 3.85 -26.79 8.99
C THR A 315 2.82 -25.95 9.72
N ASP A 316 2.89 -25.97 11.04
CA ASP A 316 2.11 -25.09 11.89
C ASP A 316 3.00 -23.95 12.36
N GLY A 317 2.47 -22.73 12.48
CA GLY A 317 3.26 -21.64 13.00
C GLY A 317 2.42 -20.45 13.46
N GLN A 318 3.04 -19.67 14.33
CA GLN A 318 2.50 -18.40 14.81
C GLN A 318 3.49 -17.27 14.59
N PHE A 319 3.01 -16.17 14.05
CA PHE A 319 3.69 -14.88 14.03
C PHE A 319 2.99 -13.94 15.00
N LYS A 320 3.74 -13.29 15.87
CA LYS A 320 3.24 -12.30 16.79
C LYS A 320 4.09 -11.04 16.69
N ASP A 321 3.56 -10.03 16.03
CA ASP A 321 4.21 -8.71 15.88
C ASP A 321 3.57 -7.71 16.85
N ARG A 322 4.40 -6.92 17.52
CA ARG A 322 3.98 -5.83 18.39
C ARG A 322 4.77 -4.59 18.03
N LYS A 323 4.07 -3.48 17.89
CA LYS A 323 4.66 -2.19 17.58
C LYS A 323 4.09 -1.11 18.49
N THR A 324 4.97 -0.37 19.15
CA THR A 324 4.63 0.83 19.90
C THR A 324 5.42 1.99 19.31
N GLY A 325 4.76 3.08 18.99
CA GLY A 325 5.41 4.26 18.45
C GLY A 325 4.92 5.54 19.08
N VAL A 326 5.81 6.52 19.07
CA VAL A 326 5.53 7.92 19.44
C VAL A 326 6.15 8.79 18.35
N ASP A 327 5.35 9.68 17.79
CA ASP A 327 5.74 10.62 16.75
C ASP A 327 5.36 12.05 17.19
N LEU A 328 6.38 12.86 17.47
CA LEU A 328 6.23 14.27 17.84
C LEU A 328 6.65 15.13 16.65
N LYS A 329 5.76 15.98 16.17
CA LYS A 329 5.98 16.88 15.04
C LYS A 329 5.63 18.31 15.37
N GLY A 330 6.39 19.25 14.80
CA GLY A 330 6.09 20.66 14.81
C GLY A 330 6.11 21.23 13.39
N LYS A 331 5.19 22.16 13.10
CA LYS A 331 5.16 22.95 11.87
C LYS A 331 5.16 24.43 12.27
N TYR A 332 6.13 25.17 11.75
CA TYR A 332 6.23 26.62 11.94
C TYR A 332 6.15 27.34 10.60
N ASN A 333 5.15 28.20 10.44
CA ASN A 333 4.98 29.07 9.28
C ASN A 333 5.59 30.44 9.58
N TYR A 334 6.44 30.98 8.69
CA TYR A 334 7.14 32.26 8.89
C TYR A 334 6.95 33.25 7.74
N GLY A 335 5.79 33.21 7.08
CA GLY A 335 5.42 34.11 6.00
C GLY A 335 6.00 33.71 4.64
N LEU A 336 7.32 33.64 4.49
CA LEU A 336 7.99 33.19 3.25
C LEU A 336 8.07 31.66 3.10
N GLY A 337 7.56 30.89 4.06
CA GLY A 337 7.61 29.45 4.00
C GLY A 337 7.24 28.77 5.31
N ASN A 338 7.63 27.51 5.43
CA ASN A 338 7.43 26.74 6.66
C ASN A 338 8.60 25.80 6.94
N VAL A 339 8.74 25.41 8.19
CA VAL A 339 9.64 24.36 8.64
C VAL A 339 8.82 23.31 9.38
N ILE A 340 8.98 22.06 9.00
CA ILE A 340 8.46 20.88 9.68
C ILE A 340 9.63 20.16 10.32
N PHE A 341 9.52 19.83 11.59
CA PHE A 341 10.54 19.08 12.33
C PHE A 341 9.88 18.04 13.21
N GLY A 342 10.60 17.01 13.54
CA GLY A 342 10.01 15.97 14.37
C GLY A 342 11.03 14.97 14.93
N TYR A 343 10.51 14.21 15.90
CA TYR A 343 11.20 13.08 16.51
C TYR A 343 10.25 11.90 16.56
N GLU A 344 10.73 10.75 16.10
CA GLU A 344 9.96 9.48 16.05
C GLU A 344 10.73 8.41 16.84
N TYR A 345 10.00 7.72 17.72
CA TYR A 345 10.46 6.51 18.39
C TYR A 345 9.56 5.35 18.05
N ILE A 346 10.12 4.24 17.57
CA ILE A 346 9.39 3.00 17.28
C ILE A 346 10.10 1.84 17.96
N LYS A 347 9.38 1.16 18.86
CA LYS A 347 9.75 -0.16 19.37
C LYS A 347 8.94 -1.21 18.64
N ASN A 348 9.62 -2.09 17.92
CA ASN A 348 8.98 -3.17 17.18
C ASN A 348 9.58 -4.51 17.62
N SER A 349 8.73 -5.48 17.97
CA SER A 349 9.13 -6.84 18.32
C SER A 349 8.30 -7.86 17.56
N SER A 350 8.94 -8.94 17.14
CA SER A 350 8.28 -10.04 16.44
C SER A 350 8.76 -11.37 17.00
N ASN A 351 7.81 -12.19 17.45
CA ASN A 351 8.06 -13.57 17.84
C ASN A 351 7.46 -14.48 16.77
N ARG A 352 8.20 -15.49 16.36
CA ARG A 352 7.72 -16.54 15.49
C ARG A 352 8.10 -17.89 16.03
N SER A 353 7.12 -18.76 16.18
CA SER A 353 7.33 -20.19 16.39
C SER A 353 6.75 -20.96 15.22
N SER A 354 7.46 -21.98 14.74
CA SER A 354 6.95 -22.87 13.72
C SER A 354 7.40 -24.30 13.98
N TYR A 355 6.49 -25.21 13.74
CA TYR A 355 6.70 -26.66 13.88
C TYR A 355 6.45 -27.32 12.54
N GLY A 356 7.42 -28.09 12.06
CA GLY A 356 7.31 -28.90 10.85
C GLY A 356 7.27 -30.37 11.17
N ALA A 357 6.38 -31.11 10.50
CA ALA A 357 6.30 -32.55 10.58
C ALA A 357 6.01 -33.17 9.21
N MET A 358 6.35 -34.42 9.04
CA MET A 358 5.91 -35.23 7.92
C MET A 358 5.04 -36.38 8.41
N TYR A 359 3.99 -36.71 7.67
CA TYR A 359 3.20 -37.91 7.95
C TYR A 359 2.91 -38.72 6.68
N MET A 360 2.82 -40.04 6.85
CA MET A 360 2.39 -40.95 5.82
C MET A 360 0.86 -41.16 5.87
N ARG A 361 0.33 -41.92 4.94
CA ARG A 361 -1.08 -42.32 4.84
C ARG A 361 -1.70 -42.86 6.13
N ASN A 362 -0.88 -43.47 7.02
CA ASN A 362 -1.27 -43.97 8.35
C ASN A 362 -1.28 -42.88 9.44
N ARG A 363 -1.10 -41.60 9.09
CA ARG A 363 -1.05 -40.44 9.98
C ARG A 363 0.02 -40.49 11.08
N ARG A 364 1.04 -41.34 10.99
CA ARG A 364 2.17 -41.28 11.91
C ARG A 364 2.99 -40.04 11.62
N LEU A 365 3.10 -39.12 12.61
CA LEU A 365 3.86 -37.87 12.52
C LEU A 365 5.34 -38.13 12.79
N PHE A 366 6.19 -37.55 11.93
CA PHE A 366 7.65 -37.52 12.09
C PHE A 366 8.05 -36.03 12.18
N PRO A 367 8.46 -35.52 13.36
CA PRO A 367 8.95 -34.15 13.47
C PRO A 367 10.12 -33.90 12.52
N THR A 368 10.12 -32.76 11.82
CA THR A 368 11.18 -32.41 10.87
C THR A 368 11.95 -31.16 11.28
N SER A 369 11.26 -30.19 11.89
CA SER A 369 11.87 -28.92 12.29
C SER A 369 11.04 -28.24 13.36
N THR A 370 11.73 -27.52 14.24
CA THR A 370 11.13 -26.51 15.11
C THR A 370 11.98 -25.25 14.95
N VAL A 371 11.34 -24.10 14.79
CA VAL A 371 12.05 -22.84 14.67
C VAL A 371 11.39 -21.82 15.60
N ASP A 372 12.17 -21.25 16.48
CA ASP A 372 11.78 -20.14 17.33
C ASP A 372 12.64 -18.93 17.02
N ILE A 373 11.98 -17.80 16.81
CA ILE A 373 12.61 -16.53 16.47
C ILE A 373 12.02 -15.46 17.37
N ASP A 374 12.89 -14.69 17.99
CA ASP A 374 12.55 -13.50 18.76
C ASP A 374 13.38 -12.32 18.25
N LEU A 375 12.72 -11.31 17.75
CA LEU A 375 13.32 -10.17 17.10
C LEU A 375 12.82 -8.89 17.76
N GLN A 376 13.74 -7.97 18.03
CA GLN A 376 13.40 -6.63 18.43
C GLN A 376 14.18 -5.62 17.59
N LYS A 377 13.53 -4.51 17.26
CA LYS A 377 14.15 -3.33 16.64
C LYS A 377 13.62 -2.09 17.34
N ASN A 378 14.50 -1.32 17.95
CA ASN A 378 14.21 -0.01 18.53
C ASN A 378 14.78 1.05 17.59
N THR A 379 13.95 1.97 17.14
CA THR A 379 14.34 2.99 16.15
C THR A 379 14.09 4.37 16.72
N HIS A 380 15.10 5.21 16.67
CA HIS A 380 15.06 6.63 17.01
C HIS A 380 15.35 7.44 15.75
N SER A 381 14.53 8.41 15.45
CA SER A 381 14.74 9.28 14.30
C SER A 381 14.45 10.73 14.63
N ALA A 382 15.25 11.61 14.05
CA ALA A 382 14.98 13.04 14.06
C ALA A 382 15.03 13.57 12.64
N PHE A 383 14.14 14.48 12.29
CA PHE A 383 14.07 15.04 10.96
C PHE A 383 13.68 16.53 10.97
N VAL A 384 14.08 17.21 9.90
CA VAL A 384 13.67 18.57 9.58
C VAL A 384 13.48 18.71 8.07
N GLN A 385 12.43 19.41 7.67
CA GLN A 385 12.19 19.78 6.27
C GLN A 385 11.72 21.24 6.25
N GLY A 386 12.38 22.06 5.46
CA GLY A 386 12.00 23.46 5.25
C GLY A 386 11.56 23.68 3.80
N ARG A 387 10.53 24.50 3.63
CA ARG A 387 10.14 25.10 2.35
C ARG A 387 10.25 26.61 2.48
N HIS A 388 10.83 27.25 1.46
CA HIS A 388 11.07 28.68 1.44
C HIS A 388 10.82 29.27 0.04
N SER A 389 10.00 30.29 -0.03
CA SER A 389 9.77 31.07 -1.25
C SER A 389 10.98 31.95 -1.53
N LEU A 390 11.80 31.57 -2.50
CA LEU A 390 12.98 32.33 -2.95
C LEU A 390 12.56 33.57 -3.73
N THR A 391 11.44 33.44 -4.45
CA THR A 391 10.73 34.54 -5.14
C THR A 391 9.24 34.22 -5.10
N ASP A 392 8.38 35.13 -5.57
CA ASP A 392 6.92 34.90 -5.67
C ASP A 392 6.57 33.65 -6.53
N LYS A 393 7.48 33.25 -7.43
CA LYS A 393 7.29 32.11 -8.34
C LYS A 393 8.18 30.91 -8.07
N LEU A 394 9.22 31.03 -7.27
CA LEU A 394 10.20 29.97 -7.03
C LEU A 394 10.26 29.62 -5.55
N GLU A 395 9.95 28.36 -5.23
CA GLU A 395 10.06 27.78 -3.89
C GLU A 395 11.17 26.72 -3.86
N GLY A 396 11.98 26.75 -2.83
CA GLY A 396 12.99 25.75 -2.52
C GLY A 396 12.57 24.87 -1.35
N THR A 397 12.90 23.58 -1.42
CA THR A 397 12.71 22.61 -0.33
C THR A 397 14.06 21.98 0.04
N LEU A 398 14.34 21.88 1.35
CA LEU A 398 15.46 21.15 1.90
C LEU A 398 14.99 20.27 3.04
N GLY A 399 15.47 19.02 3.08
CA GLY A 399 15.10 18.07 4.12
C GLY A 399 16.27 17.20 4.56
N TYR A 400 16.29 16.84 5.84
CA TYR A 400 17.27 15.94 6.43
C TYR A 400 16.60 15.04 7.47
N ARG A 401 16.99 13.75 7.50
CA ARG A 401 16.62 12.79 8.56
C ARG A 401 17.84 12.01 8.99
N TYR A 402 17.97 11.81 10.29
CA TYR A 402 18.87 10.85 10.91
C TYR A 402 18.05 9.74 11.58
N GLU A 403 18.45 8.48 11.39
CA GLU A 403 17.87 7.30 12.04
C GLU A 403 18.97 6.50 12.73
N HIS A 404 18.71 6.08 13.97
CA HIS A 404 19.49 5.09 14.70
C HIS A 404 18.59 3.93 15.12
N ALA A 405 19.02 2.70 14.85
CA ALA A 405 18.28 1.49 15.18
C ALA A 405 19.16 0.49 15.92
N ASP A 406 18.67 0.03 17.07
CA ASP A 406 19.22 -1.08 17.85
C ASP A 406 18.42 -2.35 17.55
N TYR A 407 19.11 -3.47 17.40
CA TYR A 407 18.54 -4.76 17.07
C TYR A 407 18.93 -5.80 18.11
N ASP A 408 17.94 -6.57 18.59
CA ASP A 408 18.13 -7.79 19.35
C ASP A 408 17.59 -8.95 18.52
N ILE A 409 18.41 -9.98 18.31
CA ILE A 409 18.13 -11.10 17.43
C ILE A 409 18.39 -12.39 18.17
N HIS A 410 17.33 -13.14 18.43
CA HIS A 410 17.40 -14.51 18.93
C HIS A 410 16.73 -15.44 17.92
N ARG A 411 17.37 -16.55 17.58
CA ARG A 411 16.83 -17.59 16.71
C ARG A 411 17.40 -18.96 17.06
N THR A 412 16.52 -19.97 17.11
CA THR A 412 16.92 -21.36 17.28
C THR A 412 16.10 -22.30 16.40
N ASP A 413 16.67 -23.41 15.99
CA ASP A 413 15.98 -24.57 15.39
C ASP A 413 16.13 -25.84 16.24
N GLY A 414 16.39 -25.67 17.55
CA GLY A 414 16.67 -26.74 18.50
C GLY A 414 18.12 -27.22 18.49
N THR A 415 18.83 -27.12 17.36
CA THR A 415 20.23 -27.52 17.21
C THR A 415 21.15 -26.31 17.09
N ASN A 416 20.76 -25.37 16.28
CA ASN A 416 21.53 -24.14 16.02
C ASN A 416 20.90 -22.97 16.78
N ILE A 417 21.72 -22.16 17.40
CA ILE A 417 21.27 -20.98 18.17
C ILE A 417 22.11 -19.77 17.76
N ILE A 418 21.45 -18.63 17.59
CA ILE A 418 22.10 -17.33 17.55
C ILE A 418 21.40 -16.38 18.52
N ASN A 419 22.19 -15.63 19.28
CA ASN A 419 21.73 -14.56 20.15
C ASN A 419 22.71 -13.40 20.01
N LYS A 420 22.30 -12.32 19.34
CA LYS A 420 23.17 -11.21 18.96
C LYS A 420 22.44 -9.88 18.95
N ASN A 421 23.17 -8.84 19.37
CA ASN A 421 22.75 -7.46 19.30
C ASN A 421 23.61 -6.74 18.24
N THR A 422 23.00 -5.80 17.53
CA THR A 422 23.72 -4.98 16.54
C THR A 422 23.02 -3.63 16.37
N LYS A 423 23.67 -2.70 15.69
CA LYS A 423 23.17 -1.33 15.49
C LYS A 423 23.34 -0.92 14.03
N LYS A 424 22.47 -0.04 13.56
CA LYS A 424 22.58 0.62 12.25
C LYS A 424 22.15 2.07 12.37
N SER A 425 22.89 2.96 11.69
CA SER A 425 22.52 4.36 11.55
C SER A 425 22.44 4.73 10.08
N ASN A 426 21.50 5.61 9.73
CA ASN A 426 21.25 6.04 8.37
C ASN A 426 20.95 7.54 8.33
N ASN A 427 21.19 8.13 7.16
CA ASN A 427 20.84 9.50 6.85
C ASN A 427 20.02 9.54 5.57
N ALA A 428 19.04 10.45 5.49
CA ALA A 428 18.32 10.78 4.28
C ALA A 428 18.39 12.29 4.03
N TYR A 429 18.36 12.65 2.76
CA TYR A 429 18.41 14.03 2.27
C TYR A 429 17.35 14.22 1.19
N GLU A 430 16.70 15.36 1.19
CA GLU A 430 15.77 15.79 0.14
C GLU A 430 16.08 17.24 -0.22
N THR A 431 16.13 17.54 -1.52
CA THR A 431 16.16 18.90 -2.02
C THR A 431 15.30 19.01 -3.26
N GLY A 432 14.65 20.14 -3.44
CA GLY A 432 13.80 20.37 -4.58
C GLY A 432 13.56 21.85 -4.83
N LEU A 433 13.14 22.13 -6.07
CA LEU A 433 12.70 23.43 -6.52
C LEU A 433 11.34 23.28 -7.16
N ASN A 434 10.45 24.22 -6.89
CA ASN A 434 9.12 24.34 -7.48
C ASN A 434 8.98 25.71 -8.12
N PHE A 435 8.75 25.75 -9.42
CA PHE A 435 8.58 27.00 -10.17
C PHE A 435 7.14 27.13 -10.66
N LYS A 436 6.42 28.12 -10.15
CA LYS A 436 5.06 28.49 -10.59
C LYS A 436 5.16 29.40 -11.81
N TYR A 437 4.83 28.87 -12.98
CA TYR A 437 4.87 29.64 -14.22
C TYR A 437 3.51 30.30 -14.55
N SER A 438 2.42 29.81 -13.95
CA SER A 438 1.08 30.38 -14.01
C SER A 438 0.38 30.24 -12.63
N ASP A 439 -0.85 30.72 -12.51
CA ASP A 439 -1.64 30.61 -11.27
C ASP A 439 -1.98 29.14 -10.92
N THR A 440 -2.10 28.29 -11.93
CA THR A 440 -2.45 26.87 -11.81
C THR A 440 -1.28 25.93 -12.12
N GLY A 441 -0.27 26.43 -12.86
CA GLY A 441 0.79 25.63 -13.42
C GLY A 441 2.11 25.73 -12.64
N ASN A 442 2.71 24.57 -12.37
CA ASN A 442 4.06 24.49 -11.80
C ASN A 442 4.92 23.43 -12.46
N VAL A 443 6.23 23.66 -12.44
CA VAL A 443 7.27 22.70 -12.78
C VAL A 443 8.14 22.51 -11.56
N TYR A 444 8.40 21.24 -11.19
CA TYR A 444 9.29 20.93 -10.09
C TYR A 444 10.42 20.01 -10.49
N ALA A 445 11.53 20.12 -9.77
CA ALA A 445 12.64 19.18 -9.81
C ALA A 445 13.02 18.79 -8.38
N LYS A 446 13.27 17.49 -8.15
CA LYS A 446 13.60 16.93 -6.84
C LYS A 446 14.76 15.95 -6.93
N TYR A 447 15.64 16.00 -5.94
CA TYR A 447 16.58 14.94 -5.62
C TYR A 447 16.30 14.44 -4.21
N GLU A 448 16.35 13.14 -4.03
CA GLU A 448 16.23 12.49 -2.73
C GLU A 448 17.25 11.35 -2.61
N ARG A 449 17.97 11.32 -1.49
CA ARG A 449 18.69 10.15 -1.02
C ARG A 449 17.97 9.55 0.16
N GLY A 450 17.52 8.31 0.00
CA GLY A 450 16.87 7.54 1.05
C GLY A 450 17.61 6.23 1.33
N TYR A 451 17.06 5.46 2.28
CA TYR A 451 17.64 4.21 2.73
C TYR A 451 16.56 3.18 3.10
N ARG A 452 16.98 1.91 3.21
CA ARG A 452 16.27 0.85 3.91
C ARG A 452 17.25 0.11 4.83
N SER A 453 16.98 0.15 6.12
CA SER A 453 17.70 -0.67 7.10
C SER A 453 17.36 -2.15 6.87
N PRO A 454 18.32 -3.10 7.00
CA PRO A 454 18.01 -4.52 6.97
C PRO A 454 16.94 -4.86 8.02
N SER A 455 16.07 -5.82 7.72
CA SER A 455 15.22 -6.41 8.75
C SER A 455 16.05 -7.36 9.63
N PRO A 456 15.66 -7.58 10.90
CA PRO A 456 16.43 -8.48 11.77
C PRO A 456 16.57 -9.90 11.19
N THR A 457 15.54 -10.40 10.48
CA THR A 457 15.58 -11.69 9.79
C THR A 457 16.61 -11.76 8.67
N GLU A 458 16.86 -10.64 7.97
CA GLU A 458 17.88 -10.58 6.91
C GLU A 458 19.31 -10.60 7.48
N MET A 459 19.47 -10.23 8.74
CA MET A 459 20.80 -10.20 9.39
C MET A 459 21.32 -11.57 9.82
N VAL A 460 20.54 -12.63 9.65
CA VAL A 460 20.92 -14.01 10.00
C VAL A 460 21.06 -14.86 8.75
N ASP A 461 22.22 -15.44 8.56
CA ASP A 461 22.48 -16.49 7.57
C ASP A 461 22.37 -17.87 8.22
N LYS A 462 22.03 -18.90 7.44
CA LYS A 462 22.10 -20.32 7.85
C LYS A 462 23.08 -21.07 6.97
N SER A 463 23.98 -21.78 7.61
CA SER A 463 24.96 -22.66 6.98
C SER A 463 24.83 -24.07 7.56
N MET A 464 24.94 -25.10 6.74
CA MET A 464 24.95 -26.50 7.19
C MET A 464 26.10 -26.80 8.15
N THR A 465 27.25 -26.12 8.00
CA THR A 465 28.45 -26.39 8.78
C THR A 465 28.60 -25.48 9.99
N ARG A 466 28.04 -24.29 9.98
CA ARG A 466 28.22 -23.25 11.02
C ARG A 466 26.93 -22.88 11.75
N GLY A 467 25.79 -23.47 11.37
CA GLY A 467 24.49 -23.11 11.91
C GLY A 467 24.09 -21.68 11.57
N TYR A 468 23.50 -20.95 12.52
CA TYR A 468 23.12 -19.56 12.35
C TYR A 468 24.29 -18.61 12.60
N VAL A 469 24.48 -17.66 11.71
CA VAL A 469 25.57 -16.68 11.76
C VAL A 469 25.01 -15.28 11.48
N LEU A 470 25.41 -14.29 12.30
CA LEU A 470 25.12 -12.88 12.00
C LEU A 470 25.94 -12.45 10.79
N ASN A 471 25.27 -11.91 9.77
CA ASN A 471 25.94 -11.32 8.62
C ASN A 471 26.16 -9.81 8.82
N ASN A 472 27.00 -9.21 7.98
CA ASN A 472 27.32 -7.79 8.05
C ASN A 472 26.69 -7.00 6.90
N LEU A 473 25.37 -7.07 6.77
CA LEU A 473 24.63 -6.32 5.75
C LEU A 473 24.77 -4.82 5.96
N LYS A 474 24.95 -4.12 4.85
CA LYS A 474 24.77 -2.66 4.78
C LYS A 474 23.31 -2.34 4.57
N SER A 475 22.87 -1.16 5.00
CA SER A 475 21.58 -0.60 4.60
C SER A 475 21.58 -0.35 3.09
N GLU A 476 20.45 -0.69 2.43
CA GLU A 476 20.24 -0.26 1.05
C GLU A 476 20.17 1.26 1.00
N LYS A 477 20.72 1.85 -0.06
CA LYS A 477 20.64 3.29 -0.33
C LYS A 477 20.10 3.51 -1.72
N TYR A 478 19.26 4.51 -1.88
CA TYR A 478 18.76 4.90 -3.19
C TYR A 478 18.88 6.39 -3.39
N ASP A 479 19.16 6.76 -4.63
CA ASP A 479 19.18 8.13 -5.13
C ASP A 479 18.06 8.26 -6.18
N THR A 480 17.09 9.13 -5.93
CA THR A 480 15.97 9.41 -6.84
C THR A 480 16.05 10.84 -7.36
N TYR A 481 16.01 10.98 -8.66
CA TYR A 481 15.87 12.25 -9.38
C TYR A 481 14.50 12.28 -10.02
N GLU A 482 13.79 13.37 -9.87
CA GLU A 482 12.44 13.54 -10.39
C GLU A 482 12.26 14.93 -10.96
N ILE A 483 11.58 15.02 -12.09
CA ILE A 483 11.09 16.26 -12.68
C ILE A 483 9.63 16.08 -13.06
N GLY A 484 8.81 17.08 -12.76
CA GLY A 484 7.40 16.99 -13.08
C GLY A 484 6.79 18.34 -13.40
N ILE A 485 5.67 18.30 -14.08
CA ILE A 485 4.80 19.43 -14.38
C ILE A 485 3.39 19.09 -13.95
N LYS A 486 2.70 20.06 -13.34
CA LYS A 486 1.30 19.99 -13.00
C LYS A 486 0.61 21.26 -13.44
N ASP A 487 -0.56 21.15 -14.05
CA ASP A 487 -1.33 22.31 -14.47
C ASP A 487 -2.82 22.01 -14.66
N MET A 488 -3.63 23.05 -14.63
CA MET A 488 -5.00 23.06 -15.15
C MET A 488 -4.95 23.62 -16.58
N ILE A 489 -5.33 22.81 -17.54
CA ILE A 489 -5.39 23.19 -18.96
C ILE A 489 -6.86 23.10 -19.40
N GLY A 490 -7.55 24.23 -19.39
CA GLY A 490 -9.01 24.23 -19.57
C GLY A 490 -9.70 23.34 -18.51
N PRO A 491 -10.58 22.41 -18.92
CA PRO A 491 -11.29 21.53 -17.99
C PRO A 491 -10.42 20.36 -17.46
N SER A 492 -9.13 20.37 -17.66
CA SER A 492 -8.26 19.23 -17.42
C SER A 492 -7.18 19.55 -16.39
N PHE A 493 -7.13 18.80 -15.30
CA PHE A 493 -5.93 18.70 -14.48
C PHE A 493 -4.97 17.70 -15.12
N VAL A 494 -3.70 18.08 -15.31
CA VAL A 494 -2.67 17.24 -15.90
C VAL A 494 -1.44 17.21 -14.98
N SER A 495 -0.91 16.03 -14.72
CA SER A 495 0.36 15.82 -14.03
C SER A 495 1.23 14.86 -14.81
N LEU A 496 2.42 15.31 -15.21
CA LEU A 496 3.41 14.49 -15.89
C LEU A 496 4.71 14.50 -15.10
N THR A 497 5.21 13.32 -14.75
CA THR A 497 6.42 13.14 -13.95
C THR A 497 7.38 12.17 -14.62
N GLY A 498 8.62 12.58 -14.80
CA GLY A 498 9.74 11.70 -15.16
C GLY A 498 10.61 11.42 -13.94
N PHE A 499 11.06 10.18 -13.77
CA PHE A 499 11.91 9.81 -12.65
C PHE A 499 13.04 8.85 -13.04
N TYR A 500 14.13 8.92 -12.26
CA TYR A 500 15.23 7.97 -12.30
C TYR A 500 15.65 7.65 -10.86
N THR A 501 15.59 6.36 -10.50
CA THR A 501 16.04 5.86 -9.19
C THR A 501 17.18 4.86 -9.38
N ASN A 502 18.28 5.11 -8.70
CA ASN A 502 19.44 4.24 -8.63
C ASN A 502 19.55 3.69 -7.20
N LYS A 503 19.48 2.36 -7.05
CA LYS A 503 19.52 1.69 -5.75
C LYS A 503 20.81 0.88 -5.61
N ASN A 504 21.54 1.11 -4.53
CA ASN A 504 22.79 0.45 -4.21
C ASN A 504 22.61 -0.47 -3.00
N ASP A 505 23.46 -1.47 -2.91
CA ASP A 505 23.49 -2.42 -1.78
C ASP A 505 22.16 -3.12 -1.56
N GLU A 506 21.40 -3.41 -2.63
CA GLU A 506 20.11 -4.11 -2.54
C GLU A 506 20.29 -5.48 -1.89
N ILE A 507 19.47 -5.77 -0.87
CA ILE A 507 19.59 -6.99 -0.09
C ILE A 507 18.76 -8.08 -0.74
N LEU A 508 19.41 -9.15 -1.14
CA LEU A 508 18.80 -10.32 -1.74
C LEU A 508 19.12 -11.58 -0.94
N ILE A 509 18.20 -12.55 -0.98
CA ILE A 509 18.42 -13.87 -0.43
C ILE A 509 19.03 -14.78 -1.49
N ASP A 510 20.04 -15.54 -1.10
CA ASP A 510 20.68 -16.57 -1.89
C ASP A 510 20.44 -17.93 -1.23
N MET A 511 19.82 -18.86 -1.95
CA MET A 511 19.47 -20.21 -1.50
C MET A 511 20.05 -21.27 -2.45
N PRO A 512 21.36 -21.48 -2.46
CA PRO A 512 22.00 -22.34 -3.46
C PRO A 512 21.63 -23.83 -3.37
N SER A 513 21.11 -24.29 -2.25
CA SER A 513 20.81 -25.71 -1.99
C SER A 513 19.31 -26.07 -1.93
N GLY A 514 18.44 -25.18 -2.43
CA GLY A 514 16.99 -25.37 -2.33
C GLY A 514 16.42 -25.07 -0.93
N HIS A 515 15.17 -25.43 -0.70
CA HIS A 515 14.45 -25.02 0.49
C HIS A 515 15.13 -25.42 1.80
N GLY A 516 15.60 -24.42 2.55
CA GLY A 516 15.78 -24.47 3.99
C GLY A 516 17.10 -24.96 4.55
N LEU A 517 18.02 -25.52 3.77
CA LEU A 517 19.29 -26.04 4.32
C LEU A 517 20.37 -24.98 4.46
N ASN A 518 20.56 -24.17 3.44
CA ASN A 518 21.47 -23.02 3.45
C ASN A 518 20.78 -21.81 2.84
N TRP A 519 20.92 -20.67 3.49
CA TRP A 519 20.59 -19.37 2.89
C TRP A 519 21.53 -18.31 3.40
N THR A 520 21.79 -17.32 2.56
CA THR A 520 22.56 -16.15 2.91
C THR A 520 21.85 -14.90 2.38
N TYR A 521 21.92 -13.83 3.15
CA TYR A 521 21.49 -12.51 2.67
C TYR A 521 22.74 -11.69 2.33
N LYS A 522 22.74 -11.08 1.16
CA LYS A 522 23.89 -10.34 0.64
C LYS A 522 23.46 -9.00 0.05
N ASN A 523 24.30 -7.99 0.18
CA ASN A 523 24.19 -6.76 -0.60
C ASN A 523 24.79 -7.01 -1.99
N LEU A 524 24.01 -7.61 -2.89
CA LEU A 524 24.55 -8.17 -4.13
C LEU A 524 24.45 -7.25 -5.32
N GLN A 525 23.48 -6.35 -5.36
CA GLN A 525 23.10 -5.76 -6.63
C GLN A 525 22.94 -4.25 -6.55
N LYS A 526 23.28 -3.64 -7.68
CA LYS A 526 22.84 -2.30 -8.02
C LYS A 526 21.69 -2.44 -9.01
N THR A 527 20.58 -1.79 -8.73
CA THR A 527 19.41 -1.79 -9.61
C THR A 527 19.06 -0.36 -10.01
N GLU A 528 18.46 -0.22 -11.16
CA GLU A 528 17.96 1.07 -11.65
C GLU A 528 16.50 0.97 -12.07
N ARG A 529 15.78 2.05 -11.86
CA ARG A 529 14.39 2.23 -12.26
C ARG A 529 14.26 3.59 -12.90
N LYS A 530 13.72 3.63 -14.10
CA LYS A 530 13.42 4.88 -14.80
C LYS A 530 12.03 4.80 -15.40
N GLY A 531 11.33 5.91 -15.39
CA GLY A 531 9.97 5.89 -15.87
C GLY A 531 9.36 7.25 -16.07
N VAL A 532 8.14 7.20 -16.58
CA VAL A 532 7.27 8.35 -16.78
C VAL A 532 5.89 7.99 -16.25
N GLU A 533 5.30 8.91 -15.52
CA GLU A 533 3.96 8.79 -14.96
C GLU A 533 3.14 9.98 -15.45
N LEU A 534 2.04 9.70 -16.16
CA LEU A 534 1.03 10.67 -16.59
C LEU A 534 -0.25 10.41 -15.79
N PHE A 535 -0.84 11.45 -15.26
CA PHE A 535 -2.19 11.47 -14.73
C PHE A 535 -2.92 12.68 -15.33
N ALA A 536 -4.13 12.47 -15.82
CA ALA A 536 -5.00 13.53 -16.25
C ALA A 536 -6.42 13.26 -15.74
N GLU A 537 -7.14 14.31 -15.44
CA GLU A 537 -8.54 14.25 -15.05
C GLU A 537 -9.28 15.43 -15.67
N GLN A 538 -10.38 15.14 -16.33
CA GLN A 538 -11.16 16.09 -17.10
C GLN A 538 -12.59 16.15 -16.56
N TYR A 539 -13.11 17.37 -16.49
CA TYR A 539 -14.44 17.68 -15.98
C TYR A 539 -15.27 18.33 -17.07
N PHE A 540 -16.39 17.71 -17.43
CA PHE A 540 -17.34 18.19 -18.41
C PHE A 540 -18.75 18.22 -17.78
N GLY A 541 -18.98 19.19 -16.89
CA GLY A 541 -20.18 19.23 -16.07
C GLY A 541 -20.30 17.99 -15.17
N THR A 542 -21.30 17.16 -15.39
CA THR A 542 -21.55 15.93 -14.62
C THR A 542 -20.76 14.71 -15.15
N PHE A 543 -19.96 14.88 -16.21
CA PHE A 543 -19.12 13.82 -16.78
C PHE A 543 -17.65 14.05 -16.45
N ARG A 544 -17.02 13.07 -15.82
CA ARG A 544 -15.62 13.09 -15.44
C ARG A 544 -14.87 11.94 -16.11
N VAL A 545 -13.71 12.24 -16.70
CA VAL A 545 -12.80 11.25 -17.26
C VAL A 545 -11.47 11.32 -16.51
N ASN A 546 -10.92 10.19 -16.14
CA ASN A 546 -9.58 10.10 -15.55
C ASN A 546 -8.71 9.14 -16.32
N GLU A 547 -7.51 9.57 -16.62
CA GLU A 547 -6.53 8.85 -17.40
C GLU A 547 -5.23 8.74 -16.62
N SER A 548 -4.62 7.55 -16.65
CA SER A 548 -3.31 7.36 -16.07
C SER A 548 -2.48 6.39 -16.89
N VAL A 549 -1.23 6.76 -17.10
CA VAL A 549 -0.23 5.90 -17.75
C VAL A 549 1.04 5.92 -16.91
N SER A 550 1.47 4.76 -16.44
CA SER A 550 2.76 4.56 -15.78
C SER A 550 3.64 3.66 -16.64
N TYR A 551 4.81 4.16 -17.01
CA TYR A 551 5.86 3.38 -17.66
C TYR A 551 7.06 3.29 -16.72
N VAL A 552 7.53 2.06 -16.43
CA VAL A 552 8.67 1.79 -15.55
C VAL A 552 9.59 0.75 -16.18
N ASP A 553 10.83 1.12 -16.46
CA ASP A 553 11.89 0.18 -16.85
C ASP A 553 12.77 -0.10 -15.63
N ALA A 554 12.53 -1.24 -14.98
CA ALA A 554 13.24 -1.68 -13.78
C ALA A 554 14.18 -2.84 -14.14
N LYS A 555 15.49 -2.69 -13.84
CA LYS A 555 16.50 -3.69 -14.17
C LYS A 555 17.66 -3.71 -13.18
N ILE A 556 18.38 -4.81 -13.20
CA ILE A 556 19.65 -4.99 -12.50
C ILE A 556 20.76 -4.29 -13.30
N SER A 557 21.47 -3.32 -12.71
CA SER A 557 22.50 -2.54 -13.39
C SER A 557 23.92 -3.05 -13.12
N LYS A 558 24.14 -3.82 -12.04
CA LYS A 558 25.41 -4.51 -11.70
C LYS A 558 25.15 -5.88 -11.09
N GLY A 559 26.12 -6.79 -11.21
CA GLY A 559 26.08 -8.15 -10.67
C GLY A 559 26.02 -9.19 -11.77
N ALA A 560 25.87 -10.47 -11.40
CA ALA A 560 25.80 -11.61 -12.33
C ALA A 560 24.61 -11.51 -13.29
N ASP A 561 23.51 -10.92 -12.82
CA ASP A 561 22.26 -10.74 -13.59
C ASP A 561 22.13 -9.37 -14.25
N LYS A 562 23.24 -8.67 -14.51
CA LYS A 562 23.24 -7.36 -15.17
C LYS A 562 22.36 -7.35 -16.44
N ASN A 563 21.57 -6.29 -16.60
CA ASN A 563 20.59 -6.07 -17.65
C ASN A 563 19.33 -6.93 -17.60
N LYS A 564 19.21 -7.89 -16.68
CA LYS A 564 17.96 -8.60 -16.46
C LYS A 564 16.91 -7.69 -15.82
N LYS A 565 15.64 -7.91 -16.17
CA LYS A 565 14.50 -7.16 -15.63
C LYS A 565 14.27 -7.55 -14.17
N ILE A 566 13.73 -6.65 -13.38
CA ILE A 566 13.18 -7.00 -12.07
C ILE A 566 11.92 -7.85 -12.31
N PRO A 567 11.84 -9.07 -11.72
CA PRO A 567 10.67 -9.95 -11.90
C PRO A 567 9.36 -9.34 -11.40
N TYR A 568 8.25 -9.76 -12.03
CA TYR A 568 6.87 -9.39 -11.70
C TYR A 568 6.52 -7.91 -11.90
N VAL A 569 7.36 -7.15 -12.58
CA VAL A 569 7.13 -5.75 -12.90
C VAL A 569 6.60 -5.61 -14.33
N SER A 570 5.36 -5.17 -14.48
CA SER A 570 4.81 -4.77 -15.78
C SER A 570 5.39 -3.42 -16.16
N LYS A 571 6.02 -3.31 -17.37
CA LYS A 571 6.63 -2.06 -17.82
C LYS A 571 5.63 -0.92 -17.99
N THR A 572 4.43 -1.25 -18.45
CA THR A 572 3.37 -0.26 -18.69
C THR A 572 2.11 -0.70 -17.99
N LYS A 573 1.55 0.21 -17.23
CA LYS A 573 0.20 0.14 -16.70
C LYS A 573 -0.55 1.37 -17.18
N ALA A 574 -1.78 1.20 -17.69
CA ALA A 574 -2.64 2.30 -18.07
C ALA A 574 -4.05 2.08 -17.54
N THR A 575 -4.69 3.13 -17.10
CA THR A 575 -6.10 3.13 -16.71
C THR A 575 -6.82 4.27 -17.42
N LEU A 576 -8.04 3.99 -17.86
CA LEU A 576 -8.98 4.98 -18.38
C LEU A 576 -10.28 4.77 -17.63
N GLY A 577 -10.69 5.75 -16.86
CA GLY A 577 -11.92 5.75 -16.08
C GLY A 577 -12.87 6.83 -16.56
N ALA A 578 -14.17 6.55 -16.50
CA ALA A 578 -15.22 7.53 -16.74
C ALA A 578 -16.25 7.44 -15.61
N ASN A 579 -16.73 8.59 -15.19
CA ASN A 579 -17.86 8.72 -14.26
C ASN A 579 -18.86 9.71 -14.85
N TYR A 580 -20.12 9.31 -14.94
CA TYR A 580 -21.20 10.14 -15.44
C TYR A 580 -22.33 10.18 -14.42
N GLU A 581 -22.57 11.35 -13.85
CA GLU A 581 -23.75 11.59 -13.03
C GLU A 581 -24.94 11.89 -13.94
N VAL A 582 -25.73 10.84 -14.22
CA VAL A 582 -26.89 10.89 -15.14
C VAL A 582 -28.03 11.72 -14.57
N LEU A 583 -28.25 11.61 -13.29
CA LEU A 583 -29.20 12.35 -12.47
C LEU A 583 -28.51 12.62 -11.11
N THR A 584 -28.99 13.62 -10.38
CA THR A 584 -28.48 13.90 -9.04
C THR A 584 -28.43 12.64 -8.17
N GLY A 585 -27.24 12.23 -7.78
CA GLY A 585 -26.98 11.04 -6.99
C GLY A 585 -26.91 9.73 -7.77
N LEU A 586 -27.22 9.67 -9.08
CA LEU A 586 -27.08 8.48 -9.92
C LEU A 586 -25.81 8.55 -10.77
N ASN A 587 -24.83 7.75 -10.43
CA ASN A 587 -23.54 7.69 -11.11
C ASN A 587 -23.36 6.38 -11.88
N LEU A 588 -22.88 6.47 -13.10
CA LEU A 588 -22.39 5.37 -13.91
C LEU A 588 -20.87 5.44 -14.02
N THR A 589 -20.19 4.35 -13.75
CA THR A 589 -18.73 4.26 -13.86
C THR A 589 -18.30 3.20 -14.87
N ALA A 590 -17.22 3.49 -15.59
CA ALA A 590 -16.55 2.55 -16.47
C ALA A 590 -15.03 2.69 -16.31
N ASP A 591 -14.33 1.60 -16.03
CA ASP A 591 -12.88 1.58 -15.88
C ASP A 591 -12.23 0.54 -16.79
N LEU A 592 -11.30 0.97 -17.64
CA LEU A 592 -10.43 0.11 -18.44
C LEU A 592 -9.05 0.08 -17.80
N ASN A 593 -8.55 -1.11 -17.47
CA ASN A 593 -7.22 -1.33 -16.90
C ASN A 593 -6.38 -2.15 -17.88
N TYR A 594 -5.17 -1.71 -18.18
CA TYR A 594 -4.21 -2.39 -19.03
C TYR A 594 -2.89 -2.63 -18.29
N PHE A 595 -2.35 -3.85 -18.41
CA PHE A 595 -1.03 -4.25 -17.91
C PHE A 595 -0.22 -4.89 -19.03
N SER A 596 0.99 -4.41 -19.28
CA SER A 596 1.90 -5.03 -20.23
C SER A 596 2.48 -6.34 -19.69
N ASN A 597 3.18 -7.08 -20.56
CA ASN A 597 3.89 -8.30 -20.15
C ASN A 597 4.93 -8.00 -19.06
N SER A 598 5.10 -8.96 -18.14
CA SER A 598 6.20 -9.03 -17.17
C SER A 598 6.98 -10.34 -17.32
N VAL A 599 7.90 -10.63 -16.39
CA VAL A 599 8.60 -11.92 -16.29
C VAL A 599 8.48 -12.44 -14.86
N ASP A 600 8.53 -13.76 -14.69
CA ASP A 600 8.59 -14.43 -13.39
C ASP A 600 10.02 -14.49 -12.82
N GLY A 601 10.22 -15.17 -11.69
CA GLY A 601 11.53 -15.36 -11.06
C GLY A 601 12.55 -16.10 -11.91
N ASN A 602 12.09 -16.91 -12.87
CA ASN A 602 12.91 -17.65 -13.84
C ASN A 602 13.12 -16.86 -15.15
N TYR A 603 12.67 -15.61 -15.22
CA TYR A 603 12.68 -14.74 -16.41
C TYR A 603 11.78 -15.24 -17.56
N GLU A 604 10.84 -16.13 -17.27
CA GLU A 604 9.83 -16.54 -18.22
C GLU A 604 8.71 -15.53 -18.32
N LYS A 605 8.14 -15.38 -19.52
CA LYS A 605 7.12 -14.37 -19.81
C LYS A 605 5.79 -14.63 -19.09
N ILE A 606 5.31 -13.61 -18.39
CA ILE A 606 3.92 -13.45 -17.94
C ILE A 606 3.21 -12.57 -18.95
N LYS A 607 2.11 -13.07 -19.55
CA LYS A 607 1.36 -12.30 -20.57
C LYS A 607 0.64 -11.11 -19.93
N GLY A 608 0.67 -9.97 -20.63
CA GLY A 608 -0.14 -8.81 -20.29
C GLY A 608 -1.64 -9.06 -20.51
N TYR A 609 -2.46 -8.23 -19.93
CA TYR A 609 -3.92 -8.34 -19.98
C TYR A 609 -4.56 -6.96 -19.87
N SER A 610 -5.86 -6.91 -20.21
CA SER A 610 -6.74 -5.77 -19.93
C SER A 610 -8.03 -6.27 -19.33
N THR A 611 -8.62 -5.49 -18.41
CA THR A 611 -9.93 -5.72 -17.81
C THR A 611 -10.77 -4.46 -17.89
N THR A 612 -12.07 -4.61 -18.02
CA THR A 612 -13.05 -3.52 -18.00
C THR A 612 -14.03 -3.79 -16.88
N ASP A 613 -14.26 -2.78 -16.05
CA ASP A 613 -15.20 -2.82 -14.94
C ASP A 613 -16.31 -1.79 -15.22
N LEU A 614 -17.57 -2.12 -14.92
CA LEU A 614 -18.72 -1.23 -15.00
C LEU A 614 -19.43 -1.18 -13.65
N GLY A 615 -19.83 0.01 -13.23
CA GLY A 615 -20.53 0.24 -11.97
C GLY A 615 -21.67 1.23 -12.10
N LEU A 616 -22.62 1.08 -11.20
CA LEU A 616 -23.72 2.00 -10.96
C LEU A 616 -23.79 2.25 -9.46
N SER A 617 -23.91 3.50 -9.07
CA SER A 617 -24.22 3.89 -7.69
C SER A 617 -25.33 4.93 -7.67
N TYR A 618 -26.25 4.79 -6.73
CA TYR A 618 -27.33 5.73 -6.51
C TYR A 618 -27.41 6.12 -5.04
N ALA A 619 -27.37 7.39 -4.76
CA ALA A 619 -27.54 7.98 -3.42
C ALA A 619 -28.80 8.88 -3.43
N HIS A 620 -29.85 8.42 -2.78
CA HIS A 620 -31.10 9.18 -2.66
C HIS A 620 -31.05 10.12 -1.45
N LYS A 621 -31.70 11.28 -1.57
CA LYS A 621 -31.75 12.30 -0.50
C LYS A 621 -32.36 11.83 0.83
N THR A 622 -33.11 10.73 0.83
CA THR A 622 -33.64 10.10 2.06
C THR A 622 -32.62 9.24 2.80
N GLY A 623 -31.37 9.16 2.33
CA GLY A 623 -30.32 8.33 2.91
C GLY A 623 -30.17 6.94 2.28
N LEU A 624 -31.11 6.50 1.40
CA LEU A 624 -30.98 5.22 0.70
C LEU A 624 -29.84 5.29 -0.32
N GLY A 625 -28.93 4.31 -0.27
CA GLY A 625 -27.87 4.09 -1.25
C GLY A 625 -28.02 2.72 -1.90
N VAL A 626 -27.77 2.64 -3.21
CA VAL A 626 -27.75 1.39 -3.98
C VAL A 626 -26.49 1.35 -4.83
N GLN A 627 -25.85 0.21 -4.89
CA GLN A 627 -24.68 -0.03 -5.74
C GLN A 627 -24.84 -1.33 -6.50
N ALA A 628 -24.42 -1.37 -7.76
CA ALA A 628 -24.36 -2.60 -8.53
C ALA A 628 -23.25 -2.50 -9.58
N GLY A 629 -22.70 -3.63 -9.97
CA GLY A 629 -21.69 -3.59 -11.03
C GLY A 629 -21.16 -4.96 -11.43
N VAL A 630 -20.34 -4.90 -12.46
CA VAL A 630 -19.66 -6.04 -13.08
C VAL A 630 -18.18 -5.72 -13.22
N LYS A 631 -17.34 -6.53 -12.60
CA LYS A 631 -15.88 -6.43 -12.75
C LYS A 631 -15.41 -7.46 -13.78
N ASN A 632 -14.40 -7.10 -14.60
CA ASN A 632 -13.93 -7.92 -15.71
C ASN A 632 -15.05 -8.32 -16.69
N VAL A 633 -15.78 -7.34 -17.20
CA VAL A 633 -17.00 -7.51 -18.06
C VAL A 633 -16.77 -8.48 -19.22
N PHE A 634 -15.57 -8.44 -19.84
CA PHE A 634 -15.24 -9.28 -20.99
C PHE A 634 -14.71 -10.67 -20.63
N ASP A 635 -14.83 -11.06 -19.36
CA ASP A 635 -14.41 -12.37 -18.86
C ASP A 635 -12.97 -12.75 -19.19
N LYS A 636 -12.07 -11.77 -19.10
CA LYS A 636 -10.66 -11.97 -19.42
C LYS A 636 -10.02 -12.96 -18.45
N LYS A 637 -9.49 -14.06 -18.99
CA LYS A 637 -8.72 -15.06 -18.24
C LYS A 637 -7.25 -14.64 -18.16
N TYR A 638 -6.73 -14.40 -16.96
CA TYR A 638 -5.36 -13.95 -16.73
C TYR A 638 -4.80 -14.45 -15.40
N TYR A 639 -3.52 -14.24 -15.19
CA TYR A 639 -2.81 -14.44 -13.92
C TYR A 639 -1.73 -13.37 -13.81
N ARG A 640 -1.44 -12.93 -12.60
CA ARG A 640 -0.40 -11.93 -12.31
C ARG A 640 0.88 -12.58 -11.80
N TYR A 641 0.75 -13.79 -11.24
CA TYR A 641 1.85 -14.54 -10.66
C TYR A 641 1.93 -15.94 -11.27
N LYS A 642 3.14 -16.33 -11.61
CA LYS A 642 3.55 -17.71 -11.84
C LYS A 642 4.98 -17.88 -11.35
N ASN A 643 5.37 -19.11 -11.02
CA ASN A 643 6.75 -19.46 -10.73
C ASN A 643 7.01 -20.85 -11.34
N GLY A 644 7.76 -20.88 -12.45
CA GLY A 644 7.86 -22.07 -13.28
C GLY A 644 6.49 -22.54 -13.78
N ASP A 645 6.09 -23.77 -13.50
CA ASP A 645 4.77 -24.32 -13.86
C ASP A 645 3.68 -24.12 -12.80
N SER A 646 3.91 -23.32 -11.78
CA SER A 646 2.92 -22.95 -10.77
C SER A 646 2.27 -21.61 -11.10
N TYR A 647 0.95 -21.58 -11.33
CA TYR A 647 0.15 -20.42 -11.74
C TYR A 647 -0.89 -20.09 -10.69
N ILE A 648 -1.02 -18.81 -10.30
CA ILE A 648 -2.13 -18.30 -9.48
C ILE A 648 -3.10 -17.55 -10.40
N PRO A 649 -4.24 -18.16 -10.76
CA PRO A 649 -5.22 -17.51 -11.63
C PRO A 649 -5.98 -16.41 -10.89
N GLU A 650 -6.22 -15.30 -11.56
CA GLU A 650 -7.11 -14.24 -11.11
C GLU A 650 -8.56 -14.56 -11.47
N ALA A 651 -9.50 -13.95 -10.74
CA ALA A 651 -10.92 -14.13 -10.95
C ALA A 651 -11.34 -13.71 -12.37
N GLU A 652 -12.27 -14.47 -12.93
CA GLU A 652 -13.02 -14.17 -14.14
C GLU A 652 -14.03 -13.04 -13.86
N ARG A 653 -15.10 -12.92 -14.65
CA ARG A 653 -16.15 -11.94 -14.42
C ARG A 653 -16.80 -12.12 -13.04
N THR A 654 -16.96 -11.00 -12.33
CA THR A 654 -17.61 -10.97 -11.01
C THR A 654 -18.67 -9.88 -10.96
N TYR A 655 -19.70 -10.10 -10.14
CA TYR A 655 -20.84 -9.21 -9.95
C TYR A 655 -20.92 -8.77 -8.50
N TYR A 656 -21.47 -7.60 -8.25
CA TYR A 656 -21.82 -7.13 -6.92
C TYR A 656 -23.11 -6.33 -6.93
N VAL A 657 -23.83 -6.39 -5.83
CA VAL A 657 -24.99 -5.54 -5.53
C VAL A 657 -24.97 -5.20 -4.06
N GLY A 658 -25.19 -3.94 -3.73
CA GLY A 658 -25.19 -3.45 -2.36
C GLY A 658 -26.32 -2.45 -2.12
N VAL A 659 -26.74 -2.38 -0.88
CA VAL A 659 -27.70 -1.40 -0.37
C VAL A 659 -27.17 -0.81 0.92
N SER A 660 -27.39 0.48 1.11
CA SER A 660 -27.04 1.19 2.36
C SER A 660 -28.15 2.15 2.74
N TYR A 661 -28.23 2.45 4.02
CA TYR A 661 -29.15 3.47 4.53
C TYR A 661 -28.45 4.33 5.57
N ASN A 662 -28.47 5.64 5.32
CA ASN A 662 -27.94 6.65 6.25
C ASN A 662 -29.14 7.37 6.92
N PHE A 663 -29.13 7.52 8.25
CA PHE A 663 -30.24 8.11 9.01
C PHE A 663 -29.79 8.76 10.30
#